data_c0348b8f3c0fcbfc54ed894f12d5069c
#
_entry.id   c0348b8f3c0fcbfc54ed894f12d5069c
#
_cell.length_a   1.000
_cell.length_b   1.000
_cell.length_c   1.000
_cell.angle_alpha   90.00
_cell.angle_beta   90.00
_cell.angle_gamma   90.00
#
_symmetry.space_group_name_H-M   'P 1'
#
loop_
_entity.id
_entity.type
_entity.pdbx_description
1 polymer ?
#
loop_
_entity_poly.entity_id
_entity_poly.type
_entity_poly.pdbx_seq_one_letter_code
_entity_poly.pdbx_strand_id
1 'polypeptide(L)'
;LPASAGIARDLPTLLGWVIRDVPARRPIAGKPIAVVPAIASPSTPRTLRAYVAQRQPVTAAPASELVTTEVAYESVDWAPTDASKITDALYESYALQSIRIPGAQAHPTRLVQSAAMASVAPPKPSYRPHLPANVITDGILSDAQLESVIYAGEAHSEFLAGSWTVDATFDVVAAARDDAENAVRFRRGWFLGDGTGAGKGRQVAGILLDNWLKGRRRAVWISKSDKLIEDAQRDWSALGVERLLVTPLSRFRQGTPIRLAEGVLFTTYATLRTDERGEKLSRVRQIVEWLGSDFDGVIVFDESHAMQNALGGKGERGDQAASQQGRAGLRLQHALPNARVVYVSATGATTVHNLAYAQRLGLWGGDDFPFATRAEFVEAIEEGGVAAMEVLARDLKALGLYAARSLSYEGVEYELLEHQLTPEQVRIYDAYAGAFSIIHNNLDAAMRAANITGETGTLNAQAKSAARSAFEGAKQRFFGHLLTSMKTPSLIRSIERDLDAGHAAVIQIVSTGEALMERRLAEIPTEEWSDVQVDITPREYVLDYLAHSFPVQLYEPFTDSEGNLSSRPVYRDGQPVESREAAKRRDRLIEKLASLPPVPGALDQIVQRFGTDMVAEVTGRSRRVVRKRDRLIVENRAASANLAETAAFMDDAKRILIFSDAGGTGRSYHAELSARNRRLRV
;
A
#
# COMPACT_ATOMS: atom_id res chain seq x y z
N LEU A 1 10.80 -22.83 11.86
CA LEU A 1 9.91 -22.54 12.98
C LEU A 1 9.07 -23.78 13.27
N PRO A 2 9.03 -24.36 14.46
CA PRO A 2 8.16 -25.51 14.73
C PRO A 2 6.69 -25.08 14.65
N ALA A 3 5.92 -25.75 13.82
CA ALA A 3 4.50 -25.47 13.56
C ALA A 3 3.58 -25.62 14.80
N SER A 4 4.13 -25.96 15.97
CA SER A 4 3.38 -26.19 17.21
C SER A 4 3.32 -25.00 18.17
N ALA A 5 4.05 -23.92 17.91
CA ALA A 5 3.96 -22.73 18.75
C ALA A 5 2.89 -21.79 18.20
N GLY A 6 1.71 -21.80 18.78
CA GLY A 6 0.61 -20.87 18.49
C GLY A 6 0.93 -19.39 18.76
N ILE A 7 2.21 -19.05 18.79
CA ILE A 7 2.80 -17.76 19.14
C ILE A 7 3.17 -16.93 17.89
N ALA A 8 3.19 -17.55 16.70
CA ALA A 8 3.63 -16.89 15.46
C ALA A 8 2.63 -15.88 14.87
N ARG A 9 1.59 -15.50 15.61
CA ARG A 9 0.51 -14.62 15.12
C ARG A 9 0.65 -13.17 15.55
N ASP A 10 1.68 -12.85 16.32
CA ASP A 10 1.93 -11.48 16.76
C ASP A 10 3.15 -10.93 16.06
N LEU A 11 2.91 -10.06 15.07
CA LEU A 11 3.97 -9.42 14.27
C LEU A 11 5.09 -8.79 15.13
N PRO A 12 4.79 -8.16 16.29
CA PRO A 12 5.80 -7.67 17.22
C PRO A 12 6.65 -8.78 17.85
N THR A 13 6.07 -9.95 18.10
CA THR A 13 6.80 -11.10 18.66
C THR A 13 7.70 -11.74 17.62
N LEU A 14 7.26 -11.78 16.35
CA LEU A 14 8.06 -12.29 15.23
C LEU A 14 9.27 -11.40 14.96
N LEU A 15 9.09 -10.09 14.93
CA LEU A 15 10.17 -9.11 14.78
C LEU A 15 11.15 -9.14 15.96
N GLY A 16 10.64 -9.27 17.20
CA GLY A 16 11.46 -9.42 18.39
C GLY A 16 12.30 -10.72 18.39
N TRP A 17 11.77 -11.78 17.79
CA TRP A 17 12.47 -13.07 17.70
C TRP A 17 13.56 -13.06 16.62
N VAL A 18 13.28 -12.50 15.45
CA VAL A 18 14.26 -12.34 14.37
C VAL A 18 15.44 -11.45 14.80
N ILE A 19 15.18 -10.43 15.59
CA ILE A 19 16.23 -9.51 16.09
C ILE A 19 17.07 -10.17 17.19
N ARG A 20 16.52 -11.09 18.00
CA ARG A 20 17.27 -11.78 19.08
C ARG A 20 18.27 -12.81 18.57
N ASP A 21 18.04 -13.40 17.41
CA ASP A 21 18.92 -14.44 16.85
C ASP A 21 20.02 -13.89 15.94
N VAL A 22 20.09 -12.57 15.71
CA VAL A 22 21.20 -11.94 15.00
C VAL A 22 22.33 -11.68 16.00
N PRO A 23 23.49 -12.35 15.88
CA PRO A 23 24.62 -12.07 16.78
C PRO A 23 25.06 -10.62 16.63
N ALA A 24 25.14 -9.91 17.75
CA ALA A 24 25.61 -8.53 17.79
C ALA A 24 27.02 -8.43 17.18
N ARG A 25 27.14 -7.88 15.98
CA ARG A 25 28.43 -7.53 15.39
C ARG A 25 29.00 -6.32 16.14
N ARG A 26 30.22 -6.43 16.62
CA ARG A 26 30.98 -5.33 17.21
C ARG A 26 31.08 -4.19 16.19
N PRO A 27 30.94 -2.91 16.61
CA PRO A 27 31.11 -1.78 15.72
C PRO A 27 32.52 -1.77 15.13
N ILE A 28 32.60 -1.72 13.81
CA ILE A 28 33.85 -1.47 13.09
C ILE A 28 34.12 0.03 13.25
N ALA A 29 35.22 0.36 13.91
CA ALA A 29 35.68 1.73 14.08
C ALA A 29 35.91 2.37 12.70
N GLY A 30 35.00 3.21 12.24
CA GLY A 30 35.15 4.01 11.05
C GLY A 30 36.10 5.18 11.28
N LYS A 31 37.00 5.42 10.34
CA LYS A 31 37.88 6.61 10.34
C LYS A 31 37.02 7.88 10.20
N PRO A 32 37.34 8.98 10.88
CA PRO A 32 36.58 10.21 10.80
C PRO A 32 36.64 10.80 9.40
N ILE A 33 35.45 11.13 8.86
CA ILE A 33 35.29 11.86 7.60
C ILE A 33 35.64 13.33 7.85
N ALA A 34 36.52 13.88 7.03
CA ALA A 34 36.99 15.26 7.13
C ALA A 34 35.82 16.25 6.98
N VAL A 35 35.68 17.13 7.95
CA VAL A 35 34.71 18.23 7.96
C VAL A 35 35.17 19.29 6.97
N VAL A 36 34.38 19.57 5.92
CA VAL A 36 34.58 20.68 5.01
C VAL A 36 34.05 21.96 5.68
N PRO A 37 34.80 23.05 5.73
CA PRO A 37 34.38 24.27 6.41
C PRO A 37 33.21 24.96 5.70
N ALA A 38 32.25 25.46 6.48
CA ALA A 38 31.08 26.19 6.02
C ALA A 38 31.44 27.52 5.36
N ILE A 39 30.98 27.72 4.12
CA ILE A 39 31.03 29.01 3.42
C ILE A 39 29.84 29.85 3.89
N ALA A 40 30.12 31.06 4.39
CA ALA A 40 29.14 32.01 4.90
C ALA A 40 28.14 32.44 3.81
N SER A 41 26.85 32.43 4.15
CA SER A 41 25.75 32.86 3.30
C SER A 41 25.50 34.38 3.43
N PRO A 42 25.20 35.09 2.35
CA PRO A 42 24.62 36.44 2.43
C PRO A 42 23.10 36.35 2.59
N SER A 43 22.60 37.07 3.58
CA SER A 43 21.19 37.21 3.93
C SER A 43 20.45 38.17 2.99
N THR A 44 19.46 37.66 2.26
CA THR A 44 18.32 38.47 1.77
C THR A 44 17.10 37.58 1.53
N PRO A 45 15.89 37.95 1.98
CA PRO A 45 14.69 37.13 1.80
C PRO A 45 14.20 37.26 0.35
N ARG A 46 14.22 36.15 -0.39
CA ARG A 46 13.57 36.03 -1.69
C ARG A 46 12.17 35.47 -1.51
N THR A 47 11.17 36.22 -1.96
CA THR A 47 9.75 35.86 -1.94
C THR A 47 9.47 34.66 -2.85
N LEU A 48 8.44 33.89 -2.50
CA LEU A 48 7.96 32.68 -3.22
C LEU A 48 7.78 32.88 -4.74
N ARG A 49 7.48 34.10 -5.17
CA ARG A 49 7.37 34.49 -6.60
C ARG A 49 8.69 34.39 -7.37
N ALA A 50 9.83 34.60 -6.74
CA ALA A 50 11.13 34.52 -7.39
C ALA A 50 11.60 33.07 -7.61
N TYR A 51 11.12 32.12 -6.79
CA TYR A 51 11.47 30.69 -6.92
C TYR A 51 10.73 30.02 -8.08
N VAL A 52 9.49 30.45 -8.35
CA VAL A 52 8.71 29.97 -9.50
C VAL A 52 9.22 30.53 -10.83
N ALA A 53 9.81 31.72 -10.82
CA ALA A 53 10.30 32.40 -12.05
C ALA A 53 11.67 31.92 -12.53
N GLN A 54 12.44 31.14 -11.76
CA GLN A 54 13.78 30.68 -12.15
C GLN A 54 13.85 29.24 -12.71
N ARG A 55 12.75 28.49 -12.67
CA ARG A 55 12.61 27.30 -13.52
C ARG A 55 12.02 27.79 -14.84
N GLN A 56 12.85 27.97 -15.86
CA GLN A 56 12.30 28.01 -17.21
C GLN A 56 11.40 26.77 -17.37
N PRO A 57 10.15 26.92 -17.82
CA PRO A 57 9.36 25.77 -18.18
C PRO A 57 10.14 25.08 -19.28
N VAL A 58 10.62 23.86 -19.01
CA VAL A 58 11.01 22.96 -20.08
C VAL A 58 9.70 22.78 -20.86
N THR A 59 9.62 23.41 -22.03
CA THR A 59 8.52 23.20 -22.97
C THR A 59 8.64 21.75 -23.38
N ALA A 60 7.86 20.88 -22.74
CA ALA A 60 7.78 19.49 -23.10
C ALA A 60 7.24 19.42 -24.52
N ALA A 61 8.05 18.92 -25.44
CA ALA A 61 7.62 18.68 -26.81
C ALA A 61 6.51 17.62 -26.80
N PRO A 62 5.51 17.70 -27.69
CA PRO A 62 4.57 16.60 -27.88
C PRO A 62 5.38 15.33 -28.21
N ALA A 63 4.95 14.19 -27.63
CA ALA A 63 5.69 12.94 -27.75
C ALA A 63 5.99 12.50 -29.20
N SER A 64 5.22 13.00 -30.16
CA SER A 64 5.41 12.78 -31.60
C SER A 64 6.60 13.50 -32.22
N GLU A 65 7.17 14.49 -31.54
CA GLU A 65 8.31 15.29 -32.01
C GLU A 65 9.66 14.88 -31.39
N LEU A 66 9.64 13.89 -30.47
CA LEU A 66 10.86 13.41 -29.84
C LEU A 66 11.74 12.67 -30.85
N VAL A 67 13.00 13.08 -30.93
CA VAL A 67 14.03 12.32 -31.67
C VAL A 67 14.34 11.07 -30.87
N THR A 68 14.01 9.92 -31.42
CA THR A 68 14.14 8.63 -30.75
C THR A 68 15.26 7.80 -31.36
N THR A 69 15.87 7.01 -30.52
CA THR A 69 16.85 6.00 -30.92
C THR A 69 16.46 4.64 -30.35
N GLU A 70 16.85 3.60 -31.07
CA GLU A 70 16.80 2.24 -30.54
C GLU A 70 17.84 2.11 -29.42
N VAL A 71 17.45 1.59 -28.27
CA VAL A 71 18.37 1.38 -27.14
C VAL A 71 19.35 0.26 -27.51
N ALA A 72 20.60 0.66 -27.72
CA ALA A 72 21.67 -0.29 -27.99
C ALA A 72 22.14 -0.95 -26.70
N TYR A 73 22.31 -2.25 -26.72
CA TYR A 73 22.96 -3.02 -25.65
C TYR A 73 23.71 -4.23 -26.23
N GLU A 74 24.67 -4.71 -25.46
CA GLU A 74 25.45 -5.90 -25.78
C GLU A 74 25.02 -7.05 -24.86
N SER A 75 24.87 -8.25 -25.42
CA SER A 75 24.66 -9.46 -24.62
C SER A 75 25.97 -9.90 -23.98
N VAL A 76 25.91 -10.27 -22.70
CA VAL A 76 27.05 -10.70 -21.90
C VAL A 76 26.83 -12.13 -21.42
N ASP A 77 27.89 -12.94 -21.42
CA ASP A 77 27.88 -14.23 -20.75
C ASP A 77 28.10 -14.02 -19.26
N TRP A 78 27.14 -14.47 -18.49
CA TRP A 78 27.21 -14.43 -17.04
C TRP A 78 27.48 -15.82 -16.48
N ALA A 79 28.37 -15.91 -15.51
CA ALA A 79 28.61 -17.11 -14.72
C ALA A 79 28.48 -16.74 -13.23
N PRO A 80 27.86 -17.61 -12.40
CA PRO A 80 27.77 -17.35 -10.98
C PRO A 80 29.19 -17.25 -10.38
N THR A 81 29.40 -16.22 -9.57
CA THR A 81 30.64 -16.07 -8.81
C THR A 81 30.79 -17.28 -7.92
N ASP A 82 31.93 -17.93 -7.99
CA ASP A 82 32.37 -19.14 -7.31
C ASP A 82 31.43 -19.70 -6.23
N ALA A 83 30.71 -20.79 -6.55
CA ALA A 83 29.74 -21.44 -5.66
C ALA A 83 30.35 -21.96 -4.33
N SER A 84 31.67 -21.89 -4.20
CA SER A 84 32.38 -22.22 -2.95
C SER A 84 32.30 -21.10 -1.89
N LYS A 85 31.91 -19.91 -2.26
CA LYS A 85 31.65 -18.80 -1.33
C LYS A 85 30.17 -18.67 -1.08
N ILE A 86 29.62 -19.56 -0.26
CA ILE A 86 28.33 -19.32 0.38
C ILE A 86 28.49 -18.04 1.19
N THR A 87 27.97 -16.93 0.68
CA THR A 87 27.95 -15.68 1.44
C THR A 87 26.86 -15.79 2.49
N ASP A 88 27.19 -15.56 3.75
CA ASP A 88 26.19 -15.39 4.83
C ASP A 88 25.34 -14.11 4.63
N ALA A 89 25.55 -13.40 3.52
CA ALA A 89 24.83 -12.17 3.20
C ALA A 89 23.47 -12.48 2.59
N LEU A 90 22.41 -11.96 3.19
CA LEU A 90 21.03 -12.07 2.68
C LEU A 90 20.83 -11.31 1.36
N TYR A 91 21.64 -10.27 1.12
CA TYR A 91 21.58 -9.41 -0.06
C TYR A 91 22.97 -9.24 -0.69
N GLU A 92 22.97 -9.18 -2.01
CA GLU A 92 24.16 -8.91 -2.81
C GLU A 92 24.00 -7.63 -3.63
N SER A 93 25.10 -6.97 -3.97
CA SER A 93 25.09 -5.82 -4.87
C SER A 93 24.49 -6.20 -6.22
N TYR A 94 23.57 -5.40 -6.69
CA TYR A 94 22.98 -5.57 -8.01
C TYR A 94 23.90 -5.02 -9.09
N ALA A 95 24.05 -5.80 -10.15
CA ALA A 95 24.63 -5.39 -11.42
C ALA A 95 23.90 -6.15 -12.54
N LEU A 96 23.85 -5.57 -13.74
CA LEU A 96 23.30 -6.23 -14.91
C LEU A 96 24.09 -7.51 -15.20
N GLN A 97 23.39 -8.62 -15.42
CA GLN A 97 24.02 -9.93 -15.56
C GLN A 97 24.11 -10.38 -17.02
N SER A 98 23.07 -10.20 -17.82
CA SER A 98 22.98 -10.73 -19.20
C SER A 98 23.19 -9.68 -20.29
N ILE A 99 23.22 -8.41 -19.93
CA ILE A 99 23.40 -7.29 -20.87
C ILE A 99 24.31 -6.21 -20.29
N ARG A 100 24.90 -5.44 -21.20
CA ARG A 100 25.57 -4.18 -20.91
C ARG A 100 24.94 -3.10 -21.80
N ILE A 101 24.63 -1.95 -21.26
CA ILE A 101 24.01 -0.83 -21.98
C ILE A 101 25.05 0.30 -22.07
N PRO A 102 25.76 0.45 -23.21
CA PRO A 102 26.77 1.48 -23.39
C PRO A 102 26.18 2.89 -23.22
N GLY A 103 26.85 3.73 -22.44
CA GLY A 103 26.40 5.10 -22.17
C GLY A 103 25.34 5.25 -21.11
N ALA A 104 24.75 4.16 -20.61
CA ALA A 104 23.83 4.23 -19.48
C ALA A 104 24.57 4.49 -18.16
N GLN A 105 23.97 5.32 -17.33
CA GLN A 105 24.49 5.63 -15.99
C GLN A 105 23.96 4.61 -14.96
N ALA A 106 24.79 4.25 -13.98
CA ALA A 106 24.36 3.44 -12.87
C ALA A 106 23.29 4.18 -12.04
N HIS A 107 22.45 3.43 -11.34
CA HIS A 107 21.48 4.02 -10.42
C HIS A 107 22.21 4.86 -9.35
N PRO A 108 21.71 6.09 -9.04
CA PRO A 108 22.42 7.02 -8.14
C PRO A 108 22.62 6.48 -6.71
N THR A 109 21.77 5.56 -6.29
CA THR A 109 21.92 4.83 -5.04
C THR A 109 22.23 3.37 -5.35
N ARG A 110 23.19 2.78 -4.64
CA ARG A 110 23.54 1.37 -4.81
C ARG A 110 22.30 0.48 -4.65
N LEU A 111 22.04 -0.35 -5.65
CA LEU A 111 21.00 -1.35 -5.61
C LEU A 111 21.53 -2.68 -5.11
N VAL A 112 20.65 -3.44 -4.46
CA VAL A 112 20.91 -4.80 -3.97
C VAL A 112 19.75 -5.72 -4.39
N GLN A 113 20.01 -7.00 -4.43
CA GLN A 113 19.01 -8.06 -4.63
C GLN A 113 19.24 -9.17 -3.60
N SER A 114 18.23 -10.04 -3.36
CA SER A 114 18.45 -11.19 -2.48
C SER A 114 19.50 -12.13 -3.07
N ALA A 115 20.17 -12.90 -2.22
CA ALA A 115 21.17 -13.87 -2.64
C ALA A 115 20.58 -14.91 -3.61
N ALA A 116 19.34 -15.34 -3.40
CA ALA A 116 18.63 -16.24 -4.32
C ALA A 116 18.45 -15.62 -5.72
N MET A 117 18.04 -14.34 -5.77
CA MET A 117 17.91 -13.61 -7.04
C MET A 117 19.26 -13.38 -7.72
N ALA A 118 20.34 -13.18 -6.95
CA ALA A 118 21.69 -13.00 -7.46
C ALA A 118 22.26 -14.28 -8.09
N SER A 119 21.78 -15.46 -7.68
CA SER A 119 22.29 -16.76 -8.11
C SER A 119 21.91 -17.14 -9.54
N VAL A 120 21.01 -16.40 -10.19
CA VAL A 120 20.55 -16.65 -11.58
C VAL A 120 20.59 -15.37 -12.39
N ALA A 121 20.89 -15.52 -13.68
CA ALA A 121 20.76 -14.44 -14.65
C ALA A 121 19.43 -14.54 -15.42
N PRO A 122 18.84 -13.42 -15.82
CA PRO A 122 17.74 -13.46 -16.79
C PRO A 122 18.27 -13.91 -18.18
N PRO A 123 17.40 -14.37 -19.09
CA PRO A 123 17.84 -14.78 -20.43
C PRO A 123 18.40 -13.58 -21.21
N LYS A 124 19.20 -13.84 -22.24
CA LYS A 124 19.66 -12.79 -23.16
C LYS A 124 18.47 -12.27 -23.96
N PRO A 125 18.10 -10.97 -23.82
CA PRO A 125 16.97 -10.43 -24.54
C PRO A 125 17.31 -10.14 -26.00
N SER A 126 16.27 -10.08 -26.83
CA SER A 126 16.35 -9.63 -28.23
C SER A 126 15.65 -8.29 -28.47
N TYR A 127 14.74 -7.93 -27.58
CA TYR A 127 13.92 -6.73 -27.70
C TYR A 127 14.72 -5.43 -27.60
N ARG A 128 14.48 -4.50 -28.51
CA ARG A 128 15.12 -3.18 -28.54
C ARG A 128 14.07 -2.08 -28.30
N PRO A 129 14.07 -1.42 -27.15
CA PRO A 129 13.18 -0.30 -26.90
C PRO A 129 13.57 0.93 -27.77
N HIS A 130 12.57 1.74 -28.10
CA HIS A 130 12.78 3.07 -28.69
C HIS A 130 12.58 4.13 -27.61
N LEU A 131 13.62 4.88 -27.31
CA LEU A 131 13.59 5.96 -26.32
C LEU A 131 14.32 7.20 -26.85
N PRO A 132 14.03 8.41 -26.35
CA PRO A 132 14.87 9.58 -26.64
C PRO A 132 16.30 9.36 -26.13
N ALA A 133 17.29 9.76 -26.92
CA ALA A 133 18.70 9.55 -26.60
C ALA A 133 19.11 10.16 -25.25
N ASN A 134 18.57 11.34 -24.91
CA ASN A 134 18.82 12.00 -23.63
C ASN A 134 18.33 11.22 -22.40
N VAL A 135 17.33 10.35 -22.56
CA VAL A 135 16.86 9.48 -21.47
C VAL A 135 17.97 8.54 -20.98
N ILE A 136 18.84 8.13 -21.89
CA ILE A 136 19.99 7.26 -21.63
C ILE A 136 21.21 8.09 -21.21
N THR A 137 21.60 9.08 -22.05
CA THR A 137 22.85 9.84 -21.87
C THR A 137 22.84 10.73 -20.63
N ASP A 138 21.69 11.31 -20.30
CA ASP A 138 21.55 12.19 -19.15
C ASP A 138 21.20 11.42 -17.88
N GLY A 139 21.11 10.06 -17.96
CA GLY A 139 20.82 9.18 -16.82
C GLY A 139 19.41 9.39 -16.26
N ILE A 140 18.44 9.82 -17.09
CA ILE A 140 17.03 9.97 -16.68
C ILE A 140 16.47 8.61 -16.30
N LEU A 141 16.85 7.55 -17.02
CA LEU A 141 16.74 6.16 -16.62
C LEU A 141 18.14 5.60 -16.41
N SER A 142 18.38 4.98 -15.26
CA SER A 142 19.62 4.25 -14.99
C SER A 142 19.69 2.96 -15.80
N ASP A 143 20.86 2.33 -15.85
CA ASP A 143 21.09 1.02 -16.48
C ASP A 143 20.10 -0.04 -15.99
N ALA A 144 19.91 -0.18 -14.67
CA ALA A 144 18.94 -1.10 -14.08
C ALA A 144 17.49 -0.77 -14.45
N GLN A 145 17.15 0.50 -14.61
CA GLN A 145 15.81 0.92 -15.02
C GLN A 145 15.58 0.69 -16.52
N LEU A 146 16.58 0.90 -17.35
CA LEU A 146 16.56 0.56 -18.78
C LEU A 146 16.43 -0.96 -18.99
N GLU A 147 17.12 -1.76 -18.18
CA GLU A 147 16.98 -3.22 -18.18
C GLU A 147 15.53 -3.65 -18.00
N SER A 148 14.78 -2.98 -17.12
CA SER A 148 13.35 -3.26 -16.92
C SER A 148 12.52 -2.97 -18.16
N VAL A 149 12.81 -1.90 -18.89
CA VAL A 149 12.12 -1.59 -20.15
C VAL A 149 12.41 -2.65 -21.22
N ILE A 150 13.65 -3.14 -21.27
CA ILE A 150 14.07 -4.19 -22.21
C ILE A 150 13.33 -5.50 -21.91
N TYR A 151 13.36 -5.99 -20.65
CA TYR A 151 12.73 -7.26 -20.31
C TYR A 151 11.20 -7.21 -20.32
N ALA A 152 10.59 -6.07 -20.00
CA ALA A 152 9.16 -5.88 -20.19
C ALA A 152 8.78 -6.01 -21.69
N GLY A 153 9.56 -5.39 -22.57
CA GLY A 153 9.37 -5.50 -24.01
C GLY A 153 9.57 -6.93 -24.53
N GLU A 154 10.60 -7.63 -24.04
CA GLU A 154 10.86 -9.04 -24.36
C GLU A 154 9.68 -9.92 -23.96
N ALA A 155 9.24 -9.85 -22.72
CA ALA A 155 8.08 -10.62 -22.24
C ALA A 155 6.81 -10.33 -23.06
N HIS A 156 6.58 -9.05 -23.36
CA HIS A 156 5.44 -8.63 -24.17
C HIS A 156 5.53 -9.01 -25.66
N SER A 157 6.64 -9.49 -26.13
CA SER A 157 6.78 -10.00 -27.51
C SER A 157 6.22 -11.41 -27.68
N GLU A 158 5.96 -12.11 -26.58
CA GLU A 158 5.51 -13.48 -26.55
C GLU A 158 4.07 -13.63 -26.01
N PHE A 159 3.50 -14.78 -26.29
CA PHE A 159 2.21 -15.22 -25.76
C PHE A 159 2.40 -16.41 -24.82
N LEU A 160 1.47 -16.56 -23.88
CA LEU A 160 1.40 -17.78 -23.08
C LEU A 160 1.13 -18.99 -23.98
N ALA A 161 1.61 -20.16 -23.57
CA ALA A 161 1.27 -21.42 -24.22
C ALA A 161 -0.23 -21.70 -24.05
N GLY A 162 -0.86 -22.36 -25.05
CA GLY A 162 -2.28 -22.70 -25.03
C GLY A 162 -3.22 -21.57 -25.44
N SER A 163 -4.49 -21.91 -25.47
CA SER A 163 -5.60 -21.04 -25.83
C SER A 163 -6.72 -21.13 -24.81
N TRP A 164 -7.54 -20.08 -24.72
CA TRP A 164 -8.62 -19.97 -23.73
C TRP A 164 -9.88 -19.38 -24.35
N THR A 165 -11.01 -19.71 -23.76
CA THR A 165 -12.27 -18.97 -23.96
C THR A 165 -12.56 -18.10 -22.77
N VAL A 166 -13.12 -16.92 -23.02
CA VAL A 166 -13.51 -15.94 -22.00
C VAL A 166 -15.00 -15.72 -22.08
N ASP A 167 -15.71 -15.80 -20.96
CA ASP A 167 -17.14 -15.57 -20.93
C ASP A 167 -17.52 -14.09 -21.13
N ALA A 168 -18.80 -13.81 -21.41
CA ALA A 168 -19.28 -12.45 -21.66
C ALA A 168 -19.17 -11.48 -20.46
N THR A 169 -18.97 -12.01 -19.24
CA THR A 169 -18.78 -11.22 -18.02
C THR A 169 -17.31 -10.96 -17.72
N PHE A 170 -16.40 -11.62 -18.45
CA PHE A 170 -14.95 -11.62 -18.23
C PHE A 170 -14.51 -12.23 -16.88
N ASP A 171 -15.39 -12.93 -16.19
CA ASP A 171 -15.09 -13.58 -14.92
C ASP A 171 -14.49 -14.97 -15.09
N VAL A 172 -14.95 -15.71 -16.10
CA VAL A 172 -14.57 -17.11 -16.31
C VAL A 172 -13.65 -17.22 -17.53
N VAL A 173 -12.49 -17.82 -17.28
CA VAL A 173 -11.52 -18.19 -18.32
C VAL A 173 -11.32 -19.70 -18.24
N ALA A 174 -11.56 -20.38 -19.35
CA ALA A 174 -11.39 -21.83 -19.45
C ALA A 174 -10.38 -22.17 -20.54
N ALA A 175 -9.50 -23.14 -20.26
CA ALA A 175 -8.59 -23.67 -21.27
C ALA A 175 -9.40 -24.24 -22.45
N ALA A 176 -8.95 -23.97 -23.65
CA ALA A 176 -9.63 -24.36 -24.87
C ALA A 176 -8.63 -24.89 -25.88
N ARG A 177 -9.13 -25.64 -26.87
CA ARG A 177 -8.32 -26.01 -28.02
C ARG A 177 -8.06 -24.81 -28.91
N ASP A 178 -6.95 -24.79 -29.62
CA ASP A 178 -6.57 -23.69 -30.51
C ASP A 178 -7.60 -23.44 -31.65
N ASP A 179 -8.35 -24.46 -32.01
CA ASP A 179 -9.40 -24.42 -33.04
C ASP A 179 -10.81 -24.13 -32.47
N ALA A 180 -10.93 -23.89 -31.16
CA ALA A 180 -12.22 -23.58 -30.54
C ALA A 180 -12.74 -22.20 -30.98
N GLU A 181 -14.06 -22.10 -31.16
CA GLU A 181 -14.72 -20.84 -31.48
C GLU A 181 -14.47 -19.81 -30.37
N ASN A 182 -14.04 -18.62 -30.75
CA ASN A 182 -13.65 -17.53 -29.85
C ASN A 182 -12.44 -17.83 -28.93
N ALA A 183 -11.59 -18.78 -29.33
CA ALA A 183 -10.35 -19.01 -28.62
C ALA A 183 -9.42 -17.79 -28.72
N VAL A 184 -8.84 -17.39 -27.58
CA VAL A 184 -7.90 -16.29 -27.47
C VAL A 184 -6.60 -16.78 -26.88
N ARG A 185 -5.50 -16.13 -27.26
CA ARG A 185 -4.19 -16.32 -26.63
C ARG A 185 -3.84 -15.10 -25.81
N PHE A 186 -3.39 -15.32 -24.58
CA PHE A 186 -2.97 -14.22 -23.70
C PHE A 186 -1.50 -13.86 -23.94
N ARG A 187 -1.25 -12.57 -24.19
CA ARG A 187 0.11 -12.05 -24.24
C ARG A 187 0.78 -12.18 -22.89
N ARG A 188 2.06 -12.58 -22.87
CA ARG A 188 2.86 -12.70 -21.66
C ARG A 188 3.00 -11.34 -20.96
N GLY A 189 2.91 -11.30 -19.64
CA GLY A 189 3.08 -10.12 -18.80
C GLY A 189 4.47 -10.05 -18.20
N TRP A 190 4.75 -8.95 -17.49
CA TRP A 190 6.00 -8.73 -16.80
C TRP A 190 5.76 -8.12 -15.42
N PHE A 191 6.60 -8.45 -14.43
CA PHE A 191 6.43 -8.02 -13.04
C PHE A 191 7.64 -7.22 -12.55
N LEU A 192 7.40 -5.99 -12.09
CA LEU A 192 8.36 -5.10 -11.44
C LEU A 192 8.20 -5.18 -9.92
N GLY A 193 9.10 -5.92 -9.28
CA GLY A 193 9.14 -6.16 -7.83
C GLY A 193 10.11 -5.25 -7.08
N ASP A 194 10.62 -4.21 -7.71
CA ASP A 194 11.60 -3.30 -7.11
C ASP A 194 11.10 -2.68 -5.80
N GLY A 195 11.98 -2.52 -4.84
CA GLY A 195 11.70 -1.86 -3.57
C GLY A 195 11.38 -0.38 -3.72
N THR A 196 10.93 0.22 -2.62
CA THR A 196 10.68 1.66 -2.55
C THR A 196 11.97 2.45 -2.80
N GLY A 197 11.88 3.49 -3.61
CA GLY A 197 13.01 4.36 -3.94
C GLY A 197 13.81 3.95 -5.20
N ALA A 198 13.64 2.74 -5.72
CA ALA A 198 14.32 2.29 -6.95
C ALA A 198 13.75 2.93 -8.25
N GLY A 199 12.75 3.80 -8.13
CA GLY A 199 12.18 4.53 -9.25
C GLY A 199 11.21 3.74 -10.12
N LYS A 200 10.36 2.88 -9.53
CA LYS A 200 9.36 2.07 -10.23
C LYS A 200 8.49 2.89 -11.20
N GLY A 201 7.96 4.04 -10.74
CA GLY A 201 7.13 4.91 -11.58
C GLY A 201 7.87 5.39 -12.84
N ARG A 202 9.17 5.71 -12.69
CA ARG A 202 10.01 6.11 -13.81
C ARG A 202 10.25 4.97 -14.82
N GLN A 203 10.42 3.73 -14.33
CA GLN A 203 10.55 2.53 -15.16
C GLN A 203 9.26 2.25 -15.93
N VAL A 204 8.10 2.36 -15.25
CA VAL A 204 6.78 2.23 -15.87
C VAL A 204 6.59 3.29 -16.95
N ALA A 205 6.94 4.55 -16.68
CA ALA A 205 6.89 5.62 -17.69
C ALA A 205 7.78 5.30 -18.90
N GLY A 206 8.96 4.71 -18.69
CA GLY A 206 9.84 4.24 -19.76
C GLY A 206 9.21 3.15 -20.63
N ILE A 207 8.54 2.17 -20.03
CA ILE A 207 7.81 1.12 -20.75
C ILE A 207 6.64 1.71 -21.55
N LEU A 208 5.91 2.64 -20.97
CA LEU A 208 4.83 3.35 -21.65
C LEU A 208 5.33 4.18 -22.82
N LEU A 209 6.44 4.90 -22.64
CA LEU A 209 7.04 5.75 -23.69
C LEU A 209 7.55 4.93 -24.87
N ASP A 210 8.24 3.81 -24.62
CA ASP A 210 8.65 2.89 -25.69
C ASP A 210 7.46 2.43 -26.54
N ASN A 211 6.36 2.03 -25.89
CA ASN A 211 5.15 1.62 -26.59
C ASN A 211 4.47 2.78 -27.32
N TRP A 212 4.46 3.96 -26.72
CA TRP A 212 3.94 5.18 -27.36
C TRP A 212 4.67 5.50 -28.65
N LEU A 213 6.01 5.47 -28.62
CA LEU A 213 6.86 5.75 -29.78
C LEU A 213 6.74 4.67 -30.87
N LYS A 214 6.30 3.46 -30.49
CA LYS A 214 5.95 2.36 -31.43
C LYS A 214 4.47 2.41 -31.88
N GLY A 215 3.78 3.53 -31.70
CA GLY A 215 2.42 3.77 -32.16
C GLY A 215 1.30 3.34 -31.23
N ARG A 216 1.58 2.74 -30.07
CA ARG A 216 0.59 2.29 -29.08
C ARG A 216 0.25 3.43 -28.12
N ARG A 217 -0.53 4.38 -28.61
CA ARG A 217 -0.76 5.67 -27.96
C ARG A 217 -1.90 5.69 -26.94
N ARG A 218 -2.48 4.55 -26.61
CA ARG A 218 -3.44 4.38 -25.50
C ARG A 218 -2.85 3.45 -24.47
N ALA A 219 -2.99 3.81 -23.20
CA ALA A 219 -2.57 2.98 -22.09
C ALA A 219 -3.46 3.21 -20.88
N VAL A 220 -3.47 2.27 -19.93
CA VAL A 220 -4.16 2.41 -18.65
C VAL A 220 -3.14 2.25 -17.52
N TRP A 221 -3.18 3.17 -16.55
CA TRP A 221 -2.40 3.12 -15.33
C TRP A 221 -3.35 3.04 -14.13
N ILE A 222 -3.37 1.90 -13.44
CA ILE A 222 -4.24 1.63 -12.30
C ILE A 222 -3.39 1.64 -11.05
N SER A 223 -3.78 2.40 -10.02
CA SER A 223 -3.04 2.46 -8.78
C SER A 223 -3.96 2.46 -7.55
N LYS A 224 -3.40 2.52 -6.35
CA LYS A 224 -4.15 2.42 -5.09
C LYS A 224 -4.90 3.70 -4.72
N SER A 225 -4.39 4.86 -5.13
CA SER A 225 -4.91 6.17 -4.73
C SER A 225 -4.91 7.17 -5.88
N ASP A 226 -5.96 7.99 -5.98
CA ASP A 226 -6.04 9.07 -6.98
C ASP A 226 -4.91 10.10 -6.84
N LYS A 227 -4.34 10.26 -5.65
CA LYS A 227 -3.21 11.18 -5.41
C LYS A 227 -1.94 10.78 -6.15
N LEU A 228 -1.79 9.50 -6.47
CA LEU A 228 -0.62 8.97 -7.22
C LEU A 228 -0.59 9.40 -8.69
N ILE A 229 -1.66 10.02 -9.19
CA ILE A 229 -1.64 10.60 -10.54
C ILE A 229 -0.57 11.69 -10.67
N GLU A 230 -0.29 12.46 -9.62
CA GLU A 230 0.76 13.49 -9.65
C GLU A 230 2.14 12.87 -9.82
N ASP A 231 2.38 11.73 -9.18
CA ASP A 231 3.63 10.97 -9.30
C ASP A 231 3.74 10.36 -10.71
N ALA A 232 2.68 9.75 -11.23
CA ALA A 232 2.63 9.24 -12.59
C ALA A 232 2.88 10.34 -13.63
N GLN A 233 2.27 11.51 -13.46
CA GLN A 233 2.48 12.68 -14.32
C GLN A 233 3.91 13.22 -14.23
N ARG A 234 4.50 13.25 -13.03
CA ARG A 234 5.88 13.67 -12.81
C ARG A 234 6.85 12.71 -13.49
N ASP A 235 6.68 11.41 -13.30
CA ASP A 235 7.56 10.39 -13.86
C ASP A 235 7.45 10.34 -15.40
N TRP A 236 6.23 10.51 -15.94
CA TRP A 236 5.99 10.63 -17.36
C TRP A 236 6.66 11.87 -17.96
N SER A 237 6.46 13.05 -17.35
CA SER A 237 7.03 14.30 -17.86
C SER A 237 8.55 14.40 -17.70
N ALA A 238 9.12 13.67 -16.75
CA ALA A 238 10.58 13.60 -16.60
C ALA A 238 11.28 12.95 -17.80
N LEU A 239 10.57 12.16 -18.59
CA LEU A 239 11.06 11.59 -19.85
C LEU A 239 10.92 12.55 -21.04
N GLY A 240 10.53 13.81 -20.82
CA GLY A 240 10.37 14.83 -21.86
C GLY A 240 9.00 14.87 -22.52
N VAL A 241 7.99 14.17 -21.95
CA VAL A 241 6.64 14.05 -22.52
C VAL A 241 5.66 14.99 -21.83
N GLU A 242 4.60 15.39 -22.54
CA GLU A 242 3.61 16.30 -21.98
C GLU A 242 2.84 15.65 -20.81
N ARG A 243 2.85 16.33 -19.66
CA ARG A 243 2.21 15.87 -18.43
C ARG A 243 0.71 15.59 -18.58
N LEU A 244 0.01 16.40 -19.37
CA LEU A 244 -1.44 16.34 -19.55
C LEU A 244 -1.92 15.10 -20.32
N LEU A 245 -1.03 14.35 -20.95
CA LEU A 245 -1.36 13.06 -21.56
C LEU A 245 -1.79 12.01 -20.52
N VAL A 246 -1.42 12.17 -19.24
CA VAL A 246 -1.94 11.32 -18.14
C VAL A 246 -3.24 11.94 -17.61
N THR A 247 -4.36 11.34 -17.96
CA THR A 247 -5.71 11.85 -17.71
C THR A 247 -6.45 10.95 -16.71
N PRO A 248 -7.07 11.50 -15.63
CA PRO A 248 -7.82 10.68 -14.69
C PRO A 248 -9.17 10.22 -15.27
N LEU A 249 -9.53 8.96 -15.03
CA LEU A 249 -10.82 8.38 -15.43
C LEU A 249 -12.02 9.14 -14.81
N SER A 250 -11.83 9.80 -13.67
CA SER A 250 -12.86 10.61 -13.02
C SER A 250 -13.39 11.78 -13.88
N ARG A 251 -12.63 12.20 -14.88
CA ARG A 251 -13.11 13.19 -15.88
C ARG A 251 -14.28 12.69 -16.73
N PHE A 252 -14.44 11.38 -16.82
CA PHE A 252 -15.47 10.74 -17.64
C PHE A 252 -16.56 10.14 -16.74
N ARG A 253 -17.79 10.53 -16.97
CA ARG A 253 -18.92 10.00 -16.21
C ARG A 253 -19.09 8.50 -16.52
N GLN A 254 -19.42 7.69 -15.49
CA GLN A 254 -19.73 6.28 -15.70
C GLN A 254 -20.88 6.10 -16.69
N GLY A 255 -20.74 5.16 -17.61
CA GLY A 255 -21.72 4.88 -18.66
C GLY A 255 -21.67 5.84 -19.85
N THR A 256 -20.72 6.79 -19.89
CA THR A 256 -20.48 7.62 -21.08
C THR A 256 -19.18 7.22 -21.79
N PRO A 257 -19.12 7.32 -23.13
CA PRO A 257 -17.89 7.01 -23.86
C PRO A 257 -16.69 7.85 -23.39
N ILE A 258 -15.53 7.24 -23.26
CA ILE A 258 -14.28 7.94 -22.98
C ILE A 258 -13.80 8.62 -24.26
N ARG A 259 -13.90 9.95 -24.30
CA ARG A 259 -13.49 10.77 -25.46
C ARG A 259 -12.04 11.21 -25.31
N LEU A 260 -11.12 10.24 -25.34
CA LEU A 260 -9.68 10.47 -25.32
C LEU A 260 -9.09 9.76 -26.54
N ALA A 261 -8.56 10.53 -27.49
CA ALA A 261 -8.02 9.97 -28.72
C ALA A 261 -6.75 9.15 -28.45
N GLU A 262 -5.85 9.72 -27.64
CA GLU A 262 -4.58 9.10 -27.20
C GLU A 262 -4.26 9.60 -25.80
N GLY A 263 -3.45 8.85 -25.03
CA GLY A 263 -3.02 9.19 -23.68
C GLY A 263 -2.98 8.01 -22.74
N VAL A 264 -2.55 8.28 -21.52
CA VAL A 264 -2.54 7.35 -20.40
C VAL A 264 -3.75 7.64 -19.52
N LEU A 265 -4.70 6.71 -19.46
CA LEU A 265 -5.87 6.80 -18.60
C LEU A 265 -5.49 6.34 -17.19
N PHE A 266 -5.51 7.24 -16.23
CA PHE A 266 -5.22 6.92 -14.83
C PHE A 266 -6.50 6.62 -14.05
N THR A 267 -6.50 5.56 -13.26
CA THR A 267 -7.62 5.19 -12.38
C THR A 267 -7.14 4.49 -11.13
N THR A 268 -8.05 4.25 -10.18
CA THR A 268 -7.77 3.47 -8.98
C THR A 268 -8.51 2.13 -9.00
N TYR A 269 -7.99 1.15 -8.24
CA TYR A 269 -8.69 -0.13 -8.03
C TYR A 269 -10.10 0.08 -7.43
N ALA A 270 -10.24 1.06 -6.54
CA ALA A 270 -11.53 1.41 -5.94
C ALA A 270 -12.54 1.92 -6.97
N THR A 271 -12.08 2.67 -7.96
CA THR A 271 -12.93 3.15 -9.09
C THR A 271 -13.20 2.01 -10.05
N LEU A 272 -12.19 1.20 -10.39
CA LEU A 272 -12.29 0.10 -11.35
C LEU A 272 -13.33 -0.95 -10.94
N ARG A 273 -13.47 -1.24 -9.64
CA ARG A 273 -14.45 -2.21 -9.09
C ARG A 273 -15.91 -1.78 -9.21
N THR A 274 -16.19 -0.56 -9.71
CA THR A 274 -17.55 -0.07 -9.81
C THR A 274 -18.32 -0.83 -10.88
N ASP A 275 -19.29 -1.62 -10.44
CA ASP A 275 -20.12 -2.48 -11.27
C ASP A 275 -21.26 -1.72 -11.97
N GLU A 276 -21.97 -2.44 -12.82
CA GLU A 276 -23.15 -1.96 -13.54
C GLU A 276 -24.26 -1.55 -12.56
N ARG A 277 -24.93 -0.45 -12.88
CA ARG A 277 -26.10 0.03 -12.12
C ARG A 277 -27.18 0.50 -13.10
N GLY A 278 -28.22 -0.31 -13.29
CA GLY A 278 -29.24 -0.06 -14.31
C GLY A 278 -28.61 -0.05 -15.70
N GLU A 279 -28.82 1.02 -16.47
CA GLU A 279 -28.24 1.17 -17.82
C GLU A 279 -26.76 1.62 -17.85
N LYS A 280 -26.14 1.85 -16.69
CA LYS A 280 -24.74 2.30 -16.63
C LYS A 280 -23.80 1.10 -16.65
N LEU A 281 -22.96 1.04 -17.68
CA LEU A 281 -21.90 0.07 -17.82
C LEU A 281 -20.93 0.11 -16.63
N SER A 282 -20.32 -1.04 -16.29
CA SER A 282 -19.23 -1.11 -15.33
C SER A 282 -18.03 -0.29 -15.82
N ARG A 283 -17.16 0.14 -14.90
CA ARG A 283 -15.94 0.86 -15.27
C ARG A 283 -15.00 -0.01 -16.11
N VAL A 284 -14.96 -1.30 -15.87
CA VAL A 284 -14.17 -2.24 -16.70
C VAL A 284 -14.68 -2.21 -18.14
N ARG A 285 -15.99 -2.38 -18.38
CA ARG A 285 -16.56 -2.33 -19.75
C ARG A 285 -16.34 -0.99 -20.43
N GLN A 286 -16.51 0.11 -19.70
CA GLN A 286 -16.25 1.45 -20.24
C GLN A 286 -14.79 1.62 -20.74
N ILE A 287 -13.82 1.07 -20.01
CA ILE A 287 -12.40 1.09 -20.41
C ILE A 287 -12.18 0.17 -21.62
N VAL A 288 -12.76 -1.03 -21.61
CA VAL A 288 -12.64 -2.00 -22.71
C VAL A 288 -13.23 -1.42 -24.01
N GLU A 289 -14.38 -0.76 -23.94
CA GLU A 289 -14.99 -0.09 -25.11
C GLU A 289 -14.09 1.04 -25.66
N TRP A 290 -13.43 1.80 -24.78
CA TRP A 290 -12.49 2.83 -25.19
C TRP A 290 -11.27 2.26 -25.88
N LEU A 291 -10.70 1.17 -25.35
CA LEU A 291 -9.48 0.55 -25.86
C LEU A 291 -9.74 -0.24 -27.17
N GLY A 292 -10.88 -0.92 -27.24
CA GLY A 292 -11.22 -1.85 -28.32
C GLY A 292 -10.73 -3.28 -28.07
N SER A 293 -11.33 -4.27 -28.72
CA SER A 293 -11.04 -5.70 -28.56
C SER A 293 -9.61 -6.09 -28.95
N ASP A 294 -9.07 -5.40 -29.96
CA ASP A 294 -7.74 -5.68 -30.51
C ASP A 294 -6.62 -4.90 -29.81
N PHE A 295 -6.93 -4.30 -28.65
CA PHE A 295 -5.98 -3.48 -27.91
C PHE A 295 -4.69 -4.26 -27.58
N ASP A 296 -3.57 -3.73 -28.07
CA ASP A 296 -2.22 -4.27 -27.86
C ASP A 296 -1.29 -3.31 -27.10
N GLY A 297 -1.84 -2.24 -26.52
CA GLY A 297 -1.11 -1.28 -25.69
C GLY A 297 -0.86 -1.78 -24.27
N VAL A 298 -0.44 -0.88 -23.40
CA VAL A 298 0.02 -1.23 -22.04
C VAL A 298 -1.08 -1.02 -21.00
N ILE A 299 -1.24 -2.00 -20.11
CA ILE A 299 -2.01 -1.90 -18.86
C ILE A 299 -1.05 -2.07 -17.70
N VAL A 300 -0.96 -1.05 -16.86
CA VAL A 300 -0.14 -1.04 -15.65
C VAL A 300 -1.01 -1.26 -14.42
N PHE A 301 -0.73 -2.30 -13.67
CA PHE A 301 -1.27 -2.55 -12.34
C PHE A 301 -0.24 -2.12 -11.31
N ASP A 302 -0.24 -0.84 -10.97
CA ASP A 302 0.65 -0.26 -9.96
C ASP A 302 0.10 -0.51 -8.55
N GLU A 303 0.99 -0.75 -7.57
CA GLU A 303 0.63 -1.28 -6.27
C GLU A 303 -0.27 -2.52 -6.39
N SER A 304 0.12 -3.45 -7.28
CA SER A 304 -0.70 -4.59 -7.71
C SER A 304 -1.12 -5.53 -6.58
N HIS A 305 -0.46 -5.47 -5.41
CA HIS A 305 -0.90 -6.15 -4.19
C HIS A 305 -2.34 -5.76 -3.75
N ALA A 306 -2.88 -4.63 -4.23
CA ALA A 306 -4.28 -4.28 -4.04
C ALA A 306 -5.27 -5.28 -4.69
N MET A 307 -4.80 -6.11 -5.62
CA MET A 307 -5.57 -7.19 -6.25
C MET A 307 -5.48 -8.54 -5.50
N GLN A 308 -4.78 -8.60 -4.37
CA GLN A 308 -4.73 -9.82 -3.55
C GLN A 308 -6.15 -10.29 -3.18
N ASN A 309 -6.31 -11.60 -2.93
CA ASN A 309 -7.59 -12.24 -2.66
C ASN A 309 -8.64 -12.08 -3.78
N ALA A 310 -8.20 -11.99 -5.03
CA ALA A 310 -9.07 -11.84 -6.19
C ALA A 310 -10.11 -12.97 -6.38
N LEU A 311 -9.88 -14.13 -5.77
CA LEU A 311 -10.79 -15.30 -5.81
C LEU A 311 -11.52 -15.63 -4.52
N GLY A 312 -11.17 -14.95 -3.42
CA GLY A 312 -11.53 -15.43 -2.10
C GLY A 312 -10.68 -16.62 -1.67
N GLY A 313 -10.95 -17.19 -0.53
CA GLY A 313 -10.23 -18.33 0.03
C GLY A 313 -10.83 -18.77 1.34
N LYS A 314 -10.36 -19.89 1.88
CA LYS A 314 -10.64 -20.31 3.25
C LYS A 314 -9.76 -19.52 4.19
N GLY A 315 -10.34 -18.60 4.94
CA GLY A 315 -9.64 -17.90 6.02
C GLY A 315 -9.85 -18.60 7.36
N GLU A 316 -9.04 -18.27 8.37
CA GLU A 316 -9.17 -18.80 9.75
C GLU A 316 -10.55 -18.55 10.38
N ARG A 317 -11.34 -17.63 9.83
CA ARG A 317 -12.68 -17.23 10.29
C ARG A 317 -13.81 -17.68 9.34
N GLY A 318 -13.55 -18.62 8.43
CA GLY A 318 -14.48 -19.10 7.41
C GLY A 318 -14.15 -18.58 6.00
N ASP A 319 -15.00 -18.89 5.03
CA ASP A 319 -14.80 -18.49 3.63
C ASP A 319 -14.76 -16.97 3.48
N GLN A 320 -13.69 -16.46 2.90
CA GLN A 320 -13.56 -15.06 2.54
C GLN A 320 -14.05 -14.84 1.11
N ALA A 321 -14.96 -13.90 0.92
CA ALA A 321 -15.42 -13.51 -0.40
C ALA A 321 -14.26 -12.92 -1.24
N ALA A 322 -14.30 -13.15 -2.54
CA ALA A 322 -13.35 -12.57 -3.48
C ALA A 322 -13.29 -11.04 -3.38
N SER A 323 -12.08 -10.49 -3.41
CA SER A 323 -11.88 -9.04 -3.46
C SER A 323 -12.47 -8.48 -4.76
N GLN A 324 -13.43 -7.54 -4.64
CA GLN A 324 -14.01 -6.90 -5.83
C GLN A 324 -12.98 -6.12 -6.65
N GLN A 325 -11.95 -5.57 -6.00
CA GLN A 325 -10.83 -4.91 -6.69
C GLN A 325 -10.01 -5.91 -7.51
N GLY A 326 -9.70 -7.04 -6.90
CA GLY A 326 -8.99 -8.14 -7.58
C GLY A 326 -9.79 -8.70 -8.75
N ARG A 327 -11.10 -8.94 -8.57
CA ARG A 327 -11.99 -9.37 -9.66
C ARG A 327 -12.01 -8.39 -10.81
N ALA A 328 -12.16 -7.09 -10.54
CA ALA A 328 -12.17 -6.07 -11.59
C ALA A 328 -10.86 -6.02 -12.37
N GLY A 329 -9.71 -6.17 -11.68
CA GLY A 329 -8.41 -6.25 -12.33
C GLY A 329 -8.24 -7.51 -13.20
N LEU A 330 -8.77 -8.66 -12.77
CA LEU A 330 -8.80 -9.88 -13.57
C LEU A 330 -9.72 -9.74 -14.80
N ARG A 331 -10.94 -9.21 -14.62
CA ARG A 331 -11.88 -8.96 -15.72
C ARG A 331 -11.24 -8.09 -16.82
N LEU A 332 -10.51 -7.05 -16.44
CA LEU A 332 -9.81 -6.20 -17.41
C LEU A 332 -8.73 -6.97 -18.18
N GLN A 333 -7.97 -7.83 -17.50
CA GLN A 333 -6.97 -8.69 -18.14
C GLN A 333 -7.61 -9.71 -19.10
N HIS A 334 -8.75 -10.30 -18.70
CA HIS A 334 -9.46 -11.30 -19.50
C HIS A 334 -10.10 -10.67 -20.75
N ALA A 335 -10.66 -9.46 -20.62
CA ALA A 335 -11.30 -8.77 -21.73
C ALA A 335 -10.31 -8.31 -22.81
N LEU A 336 -9.03 -8.17 -22.50
CA LEU A 336 -8.01 -7.62 -23.39
C LEU A 336 -6.80 -8.56 -23.51
N PRO A 337 -6.95 -9.70 -24.20
CA PRO A 337 -5.93 -10.74 -24.25
C PRO A 337 -4.60 -10.29 -24.88
N ASN A 338 -4.63 -9.36 -25.84
CA ASN A 338 -3.46 -8.81 -26.51
C ASN A 338 -2.75 -7.72 -25.72
N ALA A 339 -3.34 -7.21 -24.62
CA ALA A 339 -2.75 -6.14 -23.81
C ALA A 339 -1.38 -6.55 -23.22
N ARG A 340 -0.45 -5.59 -23.19
CA ARG A 340 0.85 -5.69 -22.53
C ARG A 340 0.67 -5.36 -21.06
N VAL A 341 0.68 -6.39 -20.21
CA VAL A 341 0.39 -6.22 -18.78
C VAL A 341 1.69 -6.07 -17.99
N VAL A 342 1.77 -5.01 -17.21
CA VAL A 342 2.86 -4.75 -16.26
C VAL A 342 2.28 -4.75 -14.85
N TYR A 343 2.76 -5.66 -14.01
CA TYR A 343 2.48 -5.66 -12.58
C TYR A 343 3.60 -4.94 -11.85
N VAL A 344 3.24 -4.09 -10.89
CA VAL A 344 4.21 -3.29 -10.13
C VAL A 344 3.88 -3.37 -8.64
N SER A 345 4.78 -3.91 -7.84
CA SER A 345 4.62 -3.94 -6.37
C SER A 345 5.95 -4.17 -5.68
N ALA A 346 6.26 -3.35 -4.68
CA ALA A 346 7.45 -3.56 -3.82
C ALA A 346 7.34 -4.83 -2.97
N THR A 347 6.14 -5.37 -2.78
CA THR A 347 5.85 -6.56 -1.97
C THR A 347 5.46 -7.77 -2.81
N GLY A 348 5.79 -7.78 -4.10
CA GLY A 348 5.34 -8.78 -5.05
C GLY A 348 5.63 -10.23 -4.65
N ALA A 349 6.80 -10.50 -4.09
CA ALA A 349 7.23 -11.84 -3.68
C ALA A 349 7.18 -12.06 -2.16
N THR A 350 6.42 -11.28 -1.39
CA THR A 350 6.34 -11.45 0.08
C THR A 350 5.31 -12.50 0.51
N THR A 351 4.24 -12.66 -0.24
CA THR A 351 3.21 -13.69 -0.03
C THR A 351 2.67 -14.18 -1.37
N VAL A 352 2.22 -15.45 -1.41
CA VAL A 352 1.64 -16.03 -2.64
C VAL A 352 0.41 -15.27 -3.13
N HIS A 353 -0.39 -14.70 -2.24
CA HIS A 353 -1.55 -13.90 -2.61
C HIS A 353 -1.22 -12.66 -3.45
N ASN A 354 0.04 -12.18 -3.33
CA ASN A 354 0.55 -11.07 -4.15
C ASN A 354 0.90 -11.49 -5.59
N LEU A 355 0.87 -12.77 -5.92
CA LEU A 355 1.07 -13.30 -7.28
C LEU A 355 -0.17 -13.98 -7.84
N ALA A 356 -1.15 -14.37 -7.00
CA ALA A 356 -2.35 -15.11 -7.41
C ALA A 356 -3.26 -14.37 -8.43
N TYR A 357 -3.03 -13.10 -8.71
CA TYR A 357 -3.70 -12.32 -9.77
C TYR A 357 -2.85 -12.19 -11.05
N ALA A 358 -1.60 -12.63 -11.01
CA ALA A 358 -0.63 -12.39 -12.09
C ALA A 358 -0.68 -13.49 -13.15
N GLN A 359 -1.87 -13.76 -13.70
CA GLN A 359 -2.11 -14.81 -14.72
C GLN A 359 -1.17 -14.70 -15.92
N ARG A 360 -0.81 -13.46 -16.31
CA ARG A 360 0.03 -13.23 -17.49
C ARG A 360 1.50 -13.65 -17.32
N LEU A 361 1.90 -14.08 -16.11
CA LEU A 361 3.23 -14.67 -15.89
C LEU A 361 3.31 -16.15 -16.29
N GLY A 362 2.16 -16.80 -16.54
CA GLY A 362 2.13 -18.18 -16.98
C GLY A 362 2.46 -19.18 -15.87
N LEU A 363 2.00 -18.93 -14.65
CA LEU A 363 2.24 -19.82 -13.50
C LEU A 363 1.21 -20.95 -13.41
N TRP A 364 0.02 -20.73 -13.94
CA TRP A 364 -1.09 -21.69 -14.00
C TRP A 364 -1.91 -21.50 -15.27
N GLY A 365 -2.71 -22.45 -15.65
CA GLY A 365 -3.67 -22.27 -16.76
C GLY A 365 -3.88 -23.46 -17.67
N GLY A 366 -3.42 -24.66 -17.32
CA GLY A 366 -3.59 -25.89 -18.06
C GLY A 366 -2.40 -26.84 -17.94
N ASP A 367 -2.39 -27.90 -18.71
CA ASP A 367 -1.39 -28.99 -18.63
C ASP A 367 0.04 -28.54 -19.01
N ASP A 368 0.17 -27.48 -19.80
CA ASP A 368 1.47 -26.92 -20.22
C ASP A 368 2.08 -25.94 -19.19
N PHE A 369 1.44 -25.75 -18.03
CA PHE A 369 1.87 -24.81 -17.00
C PHE A 369 2.39 -25.55 -15.76
N PRO A 370 3.22 -24.90 -14.92
CA PRO A 370 3.70 -25.48 -13.67
C PRO A 370 2.58 -25.97 -12.75
N PHE A 371 1.41 -25.30 -12.81
CA PHE A 371 0.21 -25.68 -12.06
C PHE A 371 -1.00 -25.66 -13.01
N ALA A 372 -1.84 -26.68 -12.94
CA ALA A 372 -3.03 -26.76 -13.78
C ALA A 372 -4.04 -25.66 -13.44
N THR A 373 -4.17 -25.34 -12.15
CA THR A 373 -5.09 -24.31 -11.66
C THR A 373 -4.41 -23.31 -10.73
N ARG A 374 -5.03 -22.14 -10.58
CA ARG A 374 -4.58 -21.13 -9.62
C ARG A 374 -4.72 -21.60 -8.17
N ALA A 375 -5.71 -22.42 -7.85
CA ALA A 375 -5.90 -22.97 -6.50
C ALA A 375 -4.71 -23.85 -6.11
N GLU A 376 -4.30 -24.76 -6.99
CA GLU A 376 -3.11 -25.60 -6.81
C GLU A 376 -1.83 -24.76 -6.65
N PHE A 377 -1.67 -23.70 -7.46
CA PHE A 377 -0.56 -22.79 -7.32
C PHE A 377 -0.51 -22.14 -5.93
N VAL A 378 -1.64 -21.59 -5.47
CA VAL A 378 -1.71 -20.92 -4.16
C VAL A 378 -1.42 -21.92 -3.04
N GLU A 379 -2.06 -23.10 -3.05
CA GLU A 379 -1.89 -24.14 -2.04
C GLU A 379 -0.43 -24.62 -1.97
N ALA A 380 0.18 -24.95 -3.09
CA ALA A 380 1.55 -25.43 -3.14
C ALA A 380 2.57 -24.40 -2.64
N ILE A 381 2.37 -23.12 -2.97
CA ILE A 381 3.28 -22.06 -2.52
C ILE A 381 3.05 -21.71 -1.06
N GLU A 382 1.79 -21.73 -0.55
CA GLU A 382 1.49 -21.53 0.88
C GLU A 382 2.13 -22.62 1.75
N GLU A 383 2.05 -23.88 1.33
CA GLU A 383 2.70 -24.99 2.02
C GLU A 383 4.23 -24.83 2.09
N GLY A 384 4.85 -24.34 1.01
CA GLY A 384 6.28 -24.08 0.95
C GLY A 384 6.75 -22.78 1.60
N GLY A 385 5.82 -21.87 1.93
CA GLY A 385 6.07 -20.63 2.65
C GLY A 385 7.06 -19.69 1.95
N VAL A 386 7.87 -18.97 2.75
CA VAL A 386 8.82 -17.95 2.25
C VAL A 386 9.86 -18.57 1.30
N ALA A 387 10.32 -19.79 1.58
CA ALA A 387 11.31 -20.45 0.73
C ALA A 387 10.77 -20.72 -0.67
N ALA A 388 9.51 -21.19 -0.79
CA ALA A 388 8.87 -21.40 -2.08
C ALA A 388 8.70 -20.09 -2.86
N MET A 389 8.35 -19.00 -2.17
CA MET A 389 8.25 -17.67 -2.79
C MET A 389 9.59 -17.17 -3.32
N GLU A 390 10.67 -17.43 -2.61
CA GLU A 390 12.02 -17.04 -3.03
C GLU A 390 12.50 -17.83 -4.25
N VAL A 391 12.23 -19.13 -4.27
CA VAL A 391 12.49 -20.00 -5.44
C VAL A 391 11.66 -19.55 -6.65
N LEU A 392 10.38 -19.25 -6.45
CA LEU A 392 9.51 -18.77 -7.52
C LEU A 392 10.00 -17.43 -8.09
N ALA A 393 10.38 -16.47 -7.24
CA ALA A 393 10.93 -15.19 -7.68
C ALA A 393 12.22 -15.37 -8.50
N ARG A 394 13.11 -16.26 -8.05
CA ARG A 394 14.34 -16.64 -8.77
C ARG A 394 14.01 -17.24 -10.14
N ASP A 395 13.07 -18.15 -10.21
CA ASP A 395 12.69 -18.84 -11.45
C ASP A 395 12.00 -17.86 -12.42
N LEU A 396 11.16 -16.97 -11.94
CA LEU A 396 10.58 -15.89 -12.76
C LEU A 396 11.65 -14.94 -13.31
N LYS A 397 12.70 -14.64 -12.54
CA LYS A 397 13.85 -13.88 -13.03
C LYS A 397 14.59 -14.66 -14.12
N ALA A 398 14.86 -15.96 -13.90
CA ALA A 398 15.51 -16.82 -14.88
C ALA A 398 14.73 -16.94 -16.21
N LEU A 399 13.41 -16.71 -16.17
CA LEU A 399 12.54 -16.62 -17.34
C LEU A 399 12.46 -15.21 -17.94
N GLY A 400 13.09 -14.20 -17.33
CA GLY A 400 13.03 -12.81 -17.79
C GLY A 400 11.71 -12.10 -17.48
N LEU A 401 10.88 -12.64 -16.58
CA LEU A 401 9.53 -12.16 -16.28
C LEU A 401 9.42 -11.32 -15.01
N TYR A 402 10.49 -11.24 -14.23
CA TYR A 402 10.50 -10.61 -12.92
C TYR A 402 11.81 -9.90 -12.63
N ALA A 403 11.73 -8.69 -12.12
CA ALA A 403 12.87 -7.98 -11.55
C ALA A 403 12.51 -7.50 -10.14
N ALA A 404 13.42 -7.66 -9.18
CA ALA A 404 13.25 -7.19 -7.81
C ALA A 404 14.59 -6.72 -7.25
N ARG A 405 14.75 -5.43 -7.16
CA ARG A 405 15.93 -4.76 -6.62
C ARG A 405 15.50 -3.81 -5.52
N SER A 406 16.33 -3.62 -4.53
CA SER A 406 16.10 -2.69 -3.43
C SER A 406 17.26 -1.73 -3.30
N LEU A 407 17.02 -0.58 -2.68
CA LEU A 407 18.11 0.29 -2.29
C LEU A 407 18.96 -0.42 -1.23
N SER A 408 20.27 -0.22 -1.29
CA SER A 408 21.17 -0.69 -0.23
C SER A 408 20.87 0.06 1.07
N TYR A 409 20.78 -0.70 2.15
CA TYR A 409 20.69 -0.15 3.52
C TYR A 409 22.07 -0.01 4.18
N GLU A 410 23.15 -0.06 3.40
CA GLU A 410 24.49 0.16 3.90
C GLU A 410 24.62 1.57 4.52
N GLY A 411 25.08 1.64 5.75
CA GLY A 411 25.16 2.89 6.51
C GLY A 411 23.88 3.29 7.26
N VAL A 412 22.83 2.47 7.19
CA VAL A 412 21.63 2.65 8.02
C VAL A 412 21.86 1.94 9.36
N GLU A 413 21.68 2.67 10.44
CA GLU A 413 21.74 2.14 11.80
C GLU A 413 20.33 1.83 12.30
N TYR A 414 20.18 0.73 13.05
CA TYR A 414 18.95 0.30 13.67
C TYR A 414 19.10 0.29 15.18
N GLU A 415 18.19 0.95 15.86
CA GLU A 415 18.09 0.93 17.31
C GLU A 415 16.67 0.51 17.72
N LEU A 416 16.56 -0.44 18.64
CA LEU A 416 15.30 -0.79 19.27
C LEU A 416 15.11 0.09 20.51
N LEU A 417 14.17 1.02 20.44
CA LEU A 417 13.77 1.83 21.57
C LEU A 417 12.71 1.07 22.40
N GLU A 418 13.13 0.44 23.48
CA GLU A 418 12.24 -0.25 24.42
C GLU A 418 11.59 0.76 25.38
N HIS A 419 10.28 0.61 25.57
CA HIS A 419 9.52 1.34 26.56
C HIS A 419 9.18 0.41 27.72
N GLN A 420 9.68 0.72 28.91
CA GLN A 420 9.28 0.05 30.14
C GLN A 420 8.02 0.68 30.69
N LEU A 421 6.95 -0.13 30.84
CA LEU A 421 5.70 0.34 31.41
C LEU A 421 5.89 0.77 32.87
N THR A 422 5.38 1.95 33.21
CA THR A 422 5.34 2.38 34.61
C THR A 422 4.28 1.59 35.40
N PRO A 423 4.39 1.50 36.74
CA PRO A 423 3.35 0.84 37.55
C PRO A 423 1.95 1.42 37.34
N GLU A 424 1.85 2.70 37.01
CA GLU A 424 0.58 3.35 36.68
C GLU A 424 0.05 2.90 35.33
N GLN A 425 0.91 2.83 34.31
CA GLN A 425 0.53 2.33 32.99
C GLN A 425 0.08 0.87 33.04
N VAL A 426 0.74 0.03 33.85
CA VAL A 426 0.30 -1.36 34.10
C VAL A 426 -1.10 -1.38 34.70
N ARG A 427 -1.36 -0.56 35.75
CA ARG A 427 -2.69 -0.47 36.36
C ARG A 427 -3.77 -0.03 35.37
N ILE A 428 -3.46 0.96 34.52
CA ILE A 428 -4.38 1.42 33.48
C ILE A 428 -4.64 0.30 32.46
N TYR A 429 -3.60 -0.36 32.01
CA TYR A 429 -3.71 -1.48 31.07
C TYR A 429 -4.59 -2.61 31.62
N ASP A 430 -4.33 -3.03 32.85
CA ASP A 430 -5.08 -4.09 33.55
C ASP A 430 -6.54 -3.70 33.76
N ALA A 431 -6.82 -2.44 34.08
CA ALA A 431 -8.18 -1.94 34.23
C ALA A 431 -8.97 -2.05 32.90
N TYR A 432 -8.35 -1.69 31.77
CA TYR A 432 -8.97 -1.83 30.47
C TYR A 432 -9.06 -3.29 30.01
N ALA A 433 -8.06 -4.12 30.29
CA ALA A 433 -8.13 -5.56 30.01
C ALA A 433 -9.28 -6.23 30.77
N GLY A 434 -9.45 -5.90 32.04
CA GLY A 434 -10.60 -6.30 32.84
C GLY A 434 -11.93 -5.81 32.28
N ALA A 435 -11.98 -4.58 31.80
CA ALA A 435 -13.17 -4.01 31.18
C ALA A 435 -13.56 -4.76 29.89
N PHE A 436 -12.60 -5.08 29.01
CA PHE A 436 -12.86 -5.88 27.81
C PHE A 436 -13.30 -7.29 28.11
N SER A 437 -12.79 -7.93 29.18
CA SER A 437 -13.28 -9.21 29.67
C SER A 437 -14.76 -9.13 30.07
N ILE A 438 -15.14 -8.09 30.77
CA ILE A 438 -16.55 -7.85 31.15
C ILE A 438 -17.43 -7.60 29.92
N ILE A 439 -16.96 -6.81 28.94
CA ILE A 439 -17.69 -6.59 27.68
C ILE A 439 -17.88 -7.92 26.95
N HIS A 440 -16.84 -8.74 26.84
CA HIS A 440 -16.91 -10.06 26.20
C HIS A 440 -17.99 -10.97 26.83
N ASN A 441 -17.99 -11.06 28.13
CA ASN A 441 -19.00 -11.86 28.85
C ASN A 441 -20.44 -11.33 28.68
N ASN A 442 -20.59 -10.01 28.59
CA ASN A 442 -21.90 -9.38 28.34
C ASN A 442 -22.31 -9.47 26.86
N LEU A 443 -21.36 -9.56 25.92
CA LEU A 443 -21.64 -9.74 24.49
C LEU A 443 -22.43 -11.05 24.24
N ASP A 444 -21.99 -12.17 24.82
CA ASP A 444 -22.69 -13.44 24.67
C ASP A 444 -24.07 -13.39 25.32
N ALA A 445 -24.21 -12.74 26.46
CA ALA A 445 -25.51 -12.56 27.12
C ALA A 445 -26.45 -11.63 26.34
N ALA A 446 -25.90 -10.57 25.71
CA ALA A 446 -26.66 -9.65 24.86
C ALA A 446 -27.14 -10.34 23.58
N MET A 447 -26.30 -11.15 22.94
CA MET A 447 -26.69 -11.95 21.77
C MET A 447 -27.82 -12.94 22.08
N ARG A 448 -27.81 -13.53 23.24
CA ARG A 448 -28.96 -14.39 23.72
C ARG A 448 -30.22 -13.57 23.95
N ALA A 449 -30.10 -12.45 24.65
CA ALA A 449 -31.24 -11.55 24.93
C ALA A 449 -31.82 -10.91 23.66
N ALA A 450 -31.04 -10.83 22.62
CA ALA A 450 -31.44 -10.32 21.30
C ALA A 450 -31.93 -11.42 20.33
N ASN A 451 -31.95 -12.69 20.75
CA ASN A 451 -32.30 -13.86 19.92
C ASN A 451 -31.37 -14.04 18.68
N ILE A 452 -30.13 -13.61 18.78
CA ILE A 452 -29.05 -13.90 17.79
C ILE A 452 -28.55 -15.34 18.06
N THR A 453 -28.47 -15.74 19.33
CA THR A 453 -28.16 -17.11 19.77
C THR A 453 -29.28 -17.62 20.69
N GLY A 454 -29.57 -18.90 20.61
CA GLY A 454 -30.55 -19.60 21.49
C GLY A 454 -29.86 -20.49 22.50
N GLU A 455 -30.67 -21.26 23.25
CA GLU A 455 -30.16 -22.24 24.25
C GLU A 455 -29.38 -23.40 23.58
N THR A 456 -29.82 -23.80 22.39
CA THR A 456 -29.27 -24.96 21.66
C THR A 456 -28.31 -24.60 20.54
N GLY A 457 -28.09 -23.30 20.24
CA GLY A 457 -27.21 -22.94 19.16
C GLY A 457 -27.35 -21.50 18.60
N THR A 458 -26.83 -21.30 17.43
CA THR A 458 -26.88 -20.02 16.74
C THR A 458 -28.17 -19.91 15.92
N LEU A 459 -28.97 -18.86 16.17
CA LEU A 459 -30.19 -18.56 15.39
C LEU A 459 -29.92 -17.68 14.19
N ASN A 460 -28.95 -16.77 14.28
CA ASN A 460 -28.53 -15.92 13.16
C ASN A 460 -27.00 -15.87 13.08
N ALA A 461 -26.43 -16.65 12.16
CA ALA A 461 -24.99 -16.78 12.01
C ALA A 461 -24.32 -15.46 11.53
N GLN A 462 -25.00 -14.72 10.65
CA GLN A 462 -24.49 -13.44 10.14
C GLN A 462 -24.44 -12.37 11.24
N ALA A 463 -25.51 -12.22 12.02
CA ALA A 463 -25.56 -11.28 13.14
C ALA A 463 -24.53 -11.61 14.22
N LYS A 464 -24.35 -12.90 14.55
CA LYS A 464 -23.35 -13.38 15.51
C LYS A 464 -21.93 -13.06 15.01
N SER A 465 -21.64 -13.35 13.75
CA SER A 465 -20.34 -13.07 13.15
C SER A 465 -20.05 -11.55 13.13
N ALA A 466 -21.04 -10.75 12.75
CA ALA A 466 -20.92 -9.29 12.74
C ALA A 466 -20.65 -8.72 14.14
N ALA A 467 -21.39 -9.17 15.16
CA ALA A 467 -21.21 -8.72 16.53
C ALA A 467 -19.82 -9.07 17.09
N ARG A 468 -19.34 -10.30 16.84
CA ARG A 468 -17.99 -10.71 17.24
C ARG A 468 -16.89 -9.97 16.51
N SER A 469 -17.02 -9.79 15.19
CA SER A 469 -16.05 -9.05 14.39
C SER A 469 -15.98 -7.57 14.80
N ALA A 470 -17.11 -6.95 15.10
CA ALA A 470 -17.16 -5.59 15.60
C ALA A 470 -16.44 -5.46 16.95
N PHE A 471 -16.64 -6.39 17.86
CA PHE A 471 -15.97 -6.43 19.17
C PHE A 471 -14.46 -6.62 19.03
N GLU A 472 -14.01 -7.60 18.26
CA GLU A 472 -12.58 -7.86 18.05
C GLU A 472 -11.90 -6.67 17.36
N GLY A 473 -12.54 -6.08 16.36
CA GLY A 473 -12.01 -4.89 15.68
C GLY A 473 -11.92 -3.67 16.61
N ALA A 474 -12.90 -3.47 17.51
CA ALA A 474 -12.85 -2.39 18.50
C ALA A 474 -11.73 -2.63 19.53
N LYS A 475 -11.60 -3.87 20.02
CA LYS A 475 -10.56 -4.28 20.96
C LYS A 475 -9.15 -4.06 20.37
N GLN A 476 -8.90 -4.52 19.16
CA GLN A 476 -7.60 -4.35 18.49
C GLN A 476 -7.25 -2.87 18.29
N ARG A 477 -8.20 -2.07 17.80
CA ARG A 477 -7.98 -0.62 17.63
C ARG A 477 -7.68 0.06 18.96
N PHE A 478 -8.47 -0.23 19.98
CA PHE A 478 -8.29 0.35 21.31
C PHE A 478 -6.90 0.07 21.87
N PHE A 479 -6.50 -1.21 21.98
CA PHE A 479 -5.20 -1.59 22.55
C PHE A 479 -4.04 -1.08 21.68
N GLY A 480 -4.19 -1.06 20.36
CA GLY A 480 -3.22 -0.42 19.46
C GLY A 480 -2.98 1.04 19.81
N HIS A 481 -4.04 1.82 20.01
CA HIS A 481 -3.94 3.22 20.42
C HIS A 481 -3.43 3.41 21.84
N LEU A 482 -3.90 2.59 22.79
CA LEU A 482 -3.46 2.65 24.18
C LEU A 482 -1.96 2.41 24.32
N LEU A 483 -1.46 1.32 23.73
CA LEU A 483 -0.03 0.98 23.78
C LEU A 483 0.83 2.02 23.05
N THR A 484 0.37 2.52 21.92
CA THR A 484 1.06 3.61 21.19
C THR A 484 1.15 4.86 22.07
N SER A 485 0.05 5.23 22.73
CA SER A 485 0.02 6.38 23.64
C SER A 485 0.93 6.18 24.85
N MET A 486 1.00 4.97 25.40
CA MET A 486 1.87 4.64 26.55
C MET A 486 3.36 4.71 26.18
N LYS A 487 3.74 4.38 24.93
CA LYS A 487 5.13 4.47 24.43
C LYS A 487 5.57 5.90 24.13
N THR A 488 4.65 6.79 23.86
CA THR A 488 4.94 8.16 23.38
C THR A 488 5.91 8.95 24.28
N PRO A 489 5.90 8.88 25.61
CA PRO A 489 6.88 9.58 26.44
C PRO A 489 8.34 9.16 26.18
N SER A 490 8.59 7.88 25.89
CA SER A 490 9.94 7.41 25.49
C SER A 490 10.32 7.90 24.10
N LEU A 491 9.37 7.88 23.17
CA LEU A 491 9.57 8.43 21.82
C LEU A 491 9.89 9.94 21.89
N ILE A 492 9.18 10.71 22.70
CA ILE A 492 9.44 12.16 22.87
C ILE A 492 10.86 12.40 23.34
N ARG A 493 11.36 11.66 24.35
CA ARG A 493 12.75 11.77 24.80
C ARG A 493 13.77 11.43 23.72
N SER A 494 13.46 10.43 22.87
CA SER A 494 14.32 10.09 21.72
C SER A 494 14.32 11.24 20.69
N ILE A 495 13.15 11.78 20.36
CA ILE A 495 13.06 12.92 19.44
C ILE A 495 13.86 14.13 19.97
N GLU A 496 13.77 14.45 21.27
CA GLU A 496 14.52 15.54 21.89
C GLU A 496 16.03 15.32 21.72
N ARG A 497 16.51 14.14 22.04
CA ARG A 497 17.93 13.76 21.85
C ARG A 497 18.38 13.93 20.39
N ASP A 498 17.58 13.48 19.44
CA ASP A 498 17.91 13.54 18.02
C ASP A 498 17.88 14.97 17.48
N LEU A 499 16.94 15.80 17.95
CA LEU A 499 16.91 17.23 17.63
C LEU A 499 18.11 17.99 18.17
N ASP A 500 18.55 17.66 19.40
CA ASP A 500 19.75 18.24 20.05
C ASP A 500 21.02 17.83 19.29
N ALA A 501 21.07 16.61 18.74
CA ALA A 501 22.13 16.15 17.86
C ALA A 501 22.10 16.80 16.46
N GLY A 502 21.13 17.66 16.18
CA GLY A 502 20.99 18.36 14.90
C GLY A 502 20.24 17.56 13.82
N HIS A 503 19.64 16.43 14.17
CA HIS A 503 18.90 15.57 13.24
C HIS A 503 17.47 16.08 12.99
N ALA A 504 16.77 15.45 12.06
CA ALA A 504 15.35 15.62 11.80
C ALA A 504 14.61 14.31 12.03
N ALA A 505 13.53 14.35 12.82
CA ALA A 505 12.74 13.17 13.15
C ALA A 505 11.64 12.91 12.12
N VAL A 506 11.50 11.66 11.67
CA VAL A 506 10.42 11.20 10.76
C VAL A 506 9.67 10.06 11.42
N ILE A 507 8.42 10.27 11.75
CA ILE A 507 7.61 9.39 12.60
C ILE A 507 6.44 8.85 11.78
N GLN A 508 6.35 7.53 11.68
CA GLN A 508 5.18 6.87 11.13
C GLN A 508 4.23 6.45 12.24
N ILE A 509 2.95 6.76 12.07
CA ILE A 509 1.88 6.29 12.95
C ILE A 509 0.86 5.47 12.17
N VAL A 510 0.35 4.40 12.78
CA VAL A 510 -0.60 3.49 12.12
C VAL A 510 -1.98 4.13 11.99
N SER A 511 -2.42 4.88 12.98
CA SER A 511 -3.75 5.50 13.00
C SER A 511 -3.73 6.85 13.72
N THR A 512 -4.52 7.78 13.18
CA THR A 512 -4.69 9.15 13.72
C THR A 512 -5.89 9.30 14.63
N GLY A 513 -6.80 8.32 14.65
CA GLY A 513 -8.08 8.44 15.36
C GLY A 513 -9.08 9.43 14.72
N GLU A 514 -8.86 9.85 13.49
CA GLU A 514 -9.66 10.89 12.81
C GLU A 514 -11.17 10.63 12.85
N ALA A 515 -11.61 9.42 12.47
CA ALA A 515 -13.03 9.09 12.41
C ALA A 515 -13.73 9.19 13.78
N LEU A 516 -13.01 8.90 14.87
CA LEU A 516 -13.53 9.05 16.21
C LEU A 516 -13.59 10.54 16.60
N MET A 517 -12.53 11.29 16.29
CA MET A 517 -12.47 12.72 16.55
C MET A 517 -13.59 13.47 15.82
N GLU A 518 -13.82 13.18 14.55
CA GLU A 518 -14.87 13.80 13.75
C GLU A 518 -16.27 13.55 14.34
N ARG A 519 -16.55 12.31 14.77
CA ARG A 519 -17.82 11.99 15.42
C ARG A 519 -18.01 12.77 16.73
N ARG A 520 -16.97 12.85 17.56
CA ARG A 520 -17.03 13.59 18.82
C ARG A 520 -17.17 15.08 18.61
N LEU A 521 -16.46 15.66 17.64
CA LEU A 521 -16.61 17.07 17.31
C LEU A 521 -17.99 17.41 16.72
N ALA A 522 -18.65 16.45 16.06
CA ALA A 522 -20.02 16.62 15.57
C ALA A 522 -21.06 16.74 16.71
N GLU A 523 -20.74 16.22 17.89
CA GLU A 523 -21.59 16.29 19.10
C GLU A 523 -21.40 17.63 19.87
N ILE A 524 -20.36 18.41 19.54
CA ILE A 524 -20.00 19.65 20.22
C ILE A 524 -20.42 20.86 19.35
N PRO A 525 -21.18 21.84 19.87
CA PRO A 525 -21.48 23.04 19.14
C PRO A 525 -20.21 23.77 18.67
N THR A 526 -20.23 24.31 17.46
CA THR A 526 -19.04 24.96 16.85
C THR A 526 -18.56 26.18 17.61
N GLU A 527 -19.44 26.81 18.39
CA GLU A 527 -19.14 27.94 19.27
C GLU A 527 -18.17 27.54 20.40
N GLU A 528 -18.21 26.28 20.84
CA GLU A 528 -17.34 25.73 21.89
C GLU A 528 -15.97 25.30 21.39
N TRP A 529 -15.73 25.29 20.06
CA TRP A 529 -14.47 24.84 19.47
C TRP A 529 -13.27 25.74 19.79
N SER A 530 -13.51 26.94 20.32
CA SER A 530 -12.45 27.88 20.80
C SER A 530 -11.91 27.53 22.19
N ASP A 531 -12.56 26.66 22.93
CA ASP A 531 -12.14 26.18 24.26
C ASP A 531 -12.75 24.78 24.51
N VAL A 532 -12.23 23.77 23.82
CA VAL A 532 -12.79 22.40 23.85
C VAL A 532 -12.36 21.71 25.12
N GLN A 533 -13.33 21.36 25.98
CA GLN A 533 -13.11 20.61 27.23
C GLN A 533 -13.21 19.06 26.98
N VAL A 534 -12.86 18.58 25.82
CA VAL A 534 -12.97 17.15 25.49
C VAL A 534 -11.60 16.56 25.20
N ASP A 535 -11.19 15.65 26.04
CA ASP A 535 -10.07 14.76 25.78
C ASP A 535 -10.50 13.65 24.83
N ILE A 536 -10.04 13.71 23.58
CA ILE A 536 -10.23 12.62 22.62
C ILE A 536 -9.17 11.55 22.91
N THR A 537 -9.53 10.58 23.74
CA THR A 537 -8.63 9.56 24.25
C THR A 537 -8.98 8.20 23.68
N PRO A 538 -8.09 7.19 23.74
CA PRO A 538 -8.42 5.80 23.37
C PRO A 538 -9.68 5.24 24.03
N ARG A 539 -10.05 5.69 25.24
CA ARG A 539 -11.30 5.31 25.93
C ARG A 539 -12.53 5.48 25.05
N GLU A 540 -12.55 6.52 24.24
CA GLU A 540 -13.67 6.87 23.35
C GLU A 540 -13.95 5.79 22.30
N TYR A 541 -12.93 5.00 21.88
CA TYR A 541 -13.15 3.86 20.99
C TYR A 541 -14.03 2.77 21.61
N VAL A 542 -13.91 2.56 22.91
CA VAL A 542 -14.72 1.57 23.64
C VAL A 542 -16.14 2.07 23.79
N LEU A 543 -16.31 3.33 24.15
CA LEU A 543 -17.62 3.96 24.32
C LEU A 543 -18.36 4.03 22.98
N ASP A 544 -17.68 4.37 21.89
CA ASP A 544 -18.24 4.38 20.54
C ASP A 544 -18.68 2.98 20.09
N TYR A 545 -17.87 1.94 20.37
CA TYR A 545 -18.27 0.55 20.09
C TYR A 545 -19.54 0.18 20.85
N LEU A 546 -19.62 0.49 22.13
CA LEU A 546 -20.80 0.19 22.95
C LEU A 546 -22.04 0.93 22.47
N ALA A 547 -21.89 2.20 22.09
CA ALA A 547 -23.01 3.03 21.63
C ALA A 547 -23.57 2.58 20.27
N HIS A 548 -22.69 2.17 19.32
CA HIS A 548 -23.09 1.99 17.93
C HIS A 548 -22.97 0.55 17.39
N SER A 549 -22.18 -0.31 18.04
CA SER A 549 -21.86 -1.64 17.51
C SER A 549 -22.16 -2.80 18.46
N PHE A 550 -22.52 -2.50 19.70
CA PHE A 550 -22.94 -3.53 20.66
C PHE A 550 -24.30 -4.11 20.22
N PRO A 551 -24.51 -5.46 20.27
CA PRO A 551 -25.66 -6.12 19.68
C PRO A 551 -26.92 -5.90 20.52
N VAL A 552 -27.65 -4.83 20.29
CA VAL A 552 -28.91 -4.49 20.95
C VAL A 552 -30.15 -4.71 20.07
N GLN A 553 -29.98 -4.83 18.74
CA GLN A 553 -31.08 -5.12 17.82
C GLN A 553 -31.79 -6.40 18.20
N LEU A 554 -33.13 -6.33 18.36
CA LEU A 554 -33.96 -7.51 18.64
C LEU A 554 -34.20 -8.32 17.35
N TYR A 555 -34.13 -9.64 17.49
CA TYR A 555 -34.48 -10.60 16.47
C TYR A 555 -35.67 -11.45 16.93
N GLU A 556 -36.54 -11.85 16.04
CA GLU A 556 -37.60 -12.81 16.33
C GLU A 556 -37.27 -14.19 15.76
N PRO A 557 -37.33 -15.25 16.58
CA PRO A 557 -37.11 -16.61 16.10
C PRO A 557 -38.23 -17.05 15.16
N PHE A 558 -37.86 -17.83 14.12
CA PHE A 558 -38.81 -18.49 13.22
C PHE A 558 -38.21 -19.81 12.75
N THR A 559 -39.08 -20.72 12.26
CA THR A 559 -38.65 -21.94 11.62
C THR A 559 -38.65 -21.74 10.12
N ASP A 560 -37.54 -22.03 9.44
CA ASP A 560 -37.44 -21.91 7.99
C ASP A 560 -38.18 -23.05 7.25
N SER A 561 -38.17 -23.00 5.90
CA SER A 561 -38.83 -24.00 5.08
C SER A 561 -38.21 -25.40 5.16
N GLU A 562 -37.01 -25.50 5.70
CA GLU A 562 -36.26 -26.75 5.88
C GLU A 562 -36.43 -27.32 7.30
N GLY A 563 -37.18 -26.64 8.17
CA GLY A 563 -37.40 -27.03 9.56
C GLY A 563 -36.34 -26.57 10.55
N ASN A 564 -35.36 -25.72 10.09
CA ASN A 564 -34.31 -25.21 10.97
C ASN A 564 -34.79 -23.98 11.73
N LEU A 565 -34.41 -23.85 12.98
CA LEU A 565 -34.67 -22.67 13.79
C LEU A 565 -33.69 -21.55 13.41
N SER A 566 -34.22 -20.40 12.99
CA SER A 566 -33.47 -19.22 12.61
C SER A 566 -34.05 -17.96 13.28
N SER A 567 -33.44 -16.78 13.09
CA SER A 567 -34.01 -15.51 13.53
C SER A 567 -33.80 -14.37 12.54
N ARG A 568 -34.75 -13.44 12.55
CA ARG A 568 -34.72 -12.25 11.66
C ARG A 568 -34.85 -10.94 12.47
N PRO A 569 -34.28 -9.82 11.99
CA PRO A 569 -34.33 -8.55 12.70
C PRO A 569 -35.76 -8.00 12.76
N VAL A 570 -36.11 -7.41 13.90
CA VAL A 570 -37.44 -6.79 14.14
C VAL A 570 -37.35 -5.29 13.88
N TYR A 571 -38.28 -4.78 13.06
CA TYR A 571 -38.45 -3.36 12.79
C TYR A 571 -39.86 -2.91 13.18
N ARG A 572 -39.98 -1.66 13.67
CA ARG A 572 -41.27 -0.99 13.91
C ARG A 572 -41.17 0.40 13.30
N ASP A 573 -42.13 0.74 12.42
CA ASP A 573 -42.15 2.01 11.70
C ASP A 573 -40.84 2.33 10.95
N GLY A 574 -40.21 1.26 10.40
CA GLY A 574 -38.92 1.37 9.69
C GLY A 574 -37.68 1.52 10.59
N GLN A 575 -37.86 1.57 11.91
CA GLN A 575 -36.77 1.65 12.87
C GLN A 575 -36.48 0.29 13.49
N PRO A 576 -35.19 -0.04 13.74
CA PRO A 576 -34.81 -1.27 14.43
C PRO A 576 -35.32 -1.26 15.89
N VAL A 577 -35.90 -2.39 16.32
CA VAL A 577 -36.35 -2.55 17.71
C VAL A 577 -35.19 -3.06 18.54
N GLU A 578 -34.92 -2.42 19.68
CA GLU A 578 -33.88 -2.86 20.61
C GLU A 578 -34.41 -3.87 21.64
N SER A 579 -33.62 -4.90 21.97
CA SER A 579 -33.82 -5.77 23.11
C SER A 579 -33.58 -4.96 24.39
N ARG A 580 -34.62 -4.84 25.25
CA ARG A 580 -34.52 -4.09 26.51
C ARG A 580 -33.39 -4.61 27.43
N GLU A 581 -33.21 -5.91 27.46
CA GLU A 581 -32.17 -6.54 28.30
C GLU A 581 -30.77 -6.26 27.73
N ALA A 582 -30.57 -6.37 26.41
CA ALA A 582 -29.31 -6.07 25.76
C ALA A 582 -28.96 -4.58 25.89
N ALA A 583 -29.94 -3.69 25.69
CA ALA A 583 -29.76 -2.23 25.86
C ALA A 583 -29.37 -1.88 27.30
N LYS A 584 -30.05 -2.45 28.31
CA LYS A 584 -29.69 -2.24 29.71
C LYS A 584 -28.27 -2.70 30.05
N ARG A 585 -27.79 -3.80 29.43
CA ARG A 585 -26.40 -4.25 29.56
C ARG A 585 -25.42 -3.27 28.94
N ARG A 586 -25.69 -2.78 27.73
CA ARG A 586 -24.91 -1.75 27.05
C ARG A 586 -24.77 -0.50 27.94
N ASP A 587 -25.89 0.03 28.46
CA ASP A 587 -25.90 1.28 29.23
C ASP A 587 -25.10 1.16 30.54
N ARG A 588 -25.21 0.02 31.24
CA ARG A 588 -24.37 -0.26 32.41
C ARG A 588 -22.88 -0.35 32.09
N LEU A 589 -22.52 -0.91 30.92
CA LEU A 589 -21.13 -0.98 30.48
C LEU A 589 -20.59 0.42 30.16
N ILE A 590 -21.38 1.27 29.49
CA ILE A 590 -21.02 2.65 29.22
C ILE A 590 -20.75 3.41 30.51
N GLU A 591 -21.65 3.30 31.50
CA GLU A 591 -21.53 3.94 32.81
C GLU A 591 -20.26 3.50 33.55
N LYS A 592 -20.00 2.18 33.57
CA LYS A 592 -18.80 1.62 34.21
C LYS A 592 -17.50 2.05 33.53
N LEU A 593 -17.48 2.06 32.21
CA LEU A 593 -16.28 2.37 31.45
C LEU A 593 -15.98 3.88 31.35
N ALA A 594 -16.99 4.73 31.50
CA ALA A 594 -16.80 6.18 31.59
C ALA A 594 -15.90 6.61 32.77
N SER A 595 -15.83 5.78 33.83
CA SER A 595 -14.99 6.05 35.01
C SER A 595 -13.52 5.66 34.84
N LEU A 596 -13.14 4.97 33.74
CA LEU A 596 -11.75 4.57 33.49
C LEU A 596 -10.88 5.80 33.16
N PRO A 597 -9.58 5.78 33.57
CA PRO A 597 -8.70 6.92 33.36
C PRO A 597 -8.48 7.18 31.87
N PRO A 598 -8.55 8.45 31.42
CA PRO A 598 -8.22 8.80 30.05
C PRO A 598 -6.72 8.71 29.82
N VAL A 599 -6.32 8.35 28.58
CA VAL A 599 -4.92 8.36 28.15
C VAL A 599 -4.83 9.22 26.88
N PRO A 600 -4.00 10.28 26.86
CA PRO A 600 -3.90 11.16 25.71
C PRO A 600 -3.43 10.42 24.45
N GLY A 601 -3.94 10.79 23.28
CA GLY A 601 -3.53 10.23 22.00
C GLY A 601 -2.06 10.51 21.67
N ALA A 602 -1.36 9.56 21.05
CA ALA A 602 0.07 9.68 20.75
C ALA A 602 0.41 10.90 19.88
N LEU A 603 -0.34 11.09 18.78
CA LEU A 603 -0.13 12.23 17.89
C LEU A 603 -0.31 13.58 18.60
N ASP A 604 -1.35 13.69 19.42
CA ASP A 604 -1.64 14.91 20.14
C ASP A 604 -0.60 15.19 21.23
N GLN A 605 -0.08 14.17 21.91
CA GLN A 605 1.05 14.31 22.86
C GLN A 605 2.27 14.93 22.17
N ILE A 606 2.64 14.46 20.98
CA ILE A 606 3.82 14.94 20.23
C ILE A 606 3.57 16.39 19.76
N VAL A 607 2.40 16.66 19.17
CA VAL A 607 2.05 18.01 18.70
C VAL A 607 1.98 19.00 19.87
N GLN A 608 1.45 18.60 21.02
CA GLN A 608 1.41 19.45 22.21
C GLN A 608 2.78 19.71 22.83
N ARG A 609 3.71 18.73 22.76
CA ARG A 609 5.07 18.86 23.28
C ARG A 609 5.94 19.81 22.45
N PHE A 610 5.91 19.65 21.12
CA PHE A 610 6.84 20.35 20.21
C PHE A 610 6.21 21.55 19.50
N GLY A 611 4.89 21.66 19.51
CA GLY A 611 4.16 22.72 18.82
C GLY A 611 4.03 22.51 17.31
N THR A 612 3.05 23.19 16.73
CA THR A 612 2.77 23.13 15.29
C THR A 612 3.84 23.80 14.43
N ASP A 613 4.70 24.62 15.03
CA ASP A 613 5.80 25.28 14.32
C ASP A 613 6.99 24.34 14.10
N MET A 614 7.15 23.32 14.95
CA MET A 614 8.19 22.30 14.82
C MET A 614 7.73 21.02 14.12
N VAL A 615 6.41 20.71 14.23
CA VAL A 615 5.82 19.48 13.73
C VAL A 615 5.14 19.70 12.40
N ALA A 616 5.60 18.99 11.38
CA ALA A 616 4.92 18.83 10.09
C ALA A 616 4.02 17.60 10.15
N GLU A 617 2.71 17.79 10.10
CA GLU A 617 1.73 16.70 10.14
C GLU A 617 1.22 16.37 8.75
N VAL A 618 1.49 15.14 8.27
CA VAL A 618 1.07 14.63 6.96
C VAL A 618 0.14 13.42 7.14
N THR A 619 -1.08 13.72 7.53
CA THR A 619 -2.11 12.73 7.87
C THR A 619 -3.41 13.00 7.12
N GLY A 620 -4.36 12.06 7.22
CA GLY A 620 -5.71 12.23 6.66
C GLY A 620 -6.57 13.24 7.44
N ARG A 621 -6.20 13.63 8.67
CA ARG A 621 -7.05 14.47 9.53
C ARG A 621 -7.43 15.79 8.87
N SER A 622 -8.71 16.07 8.84
CA SER A 622 -9.26 17.35 8.41
C SER A 622 -9.30 18.39 9.54
N ARG A 623 -9.21 17.93 10.79
CA ARG A 623 -9.20 18.74 12.01
C ARG A 623 -8.18 18.21 13.00
N ARG A 624 -7.70 19.10 13.90
CA ARG A 624 -6.81 18.72 15.01
C ARG A 624 -7.10 19.58 16.23
N VAL A 625 -6.86 19.04 17.42
CA VAL A 625 -6.93 19.76 18.68
C VAL A 625 -5.52 20.21 19.05
N VAL A 626 -5.32 21.50 19.19
CA VAL A 626 -4.03 22.10 19.55
C VAL A 626 -4.17 22.95 20.80
N ARG A 627 -3.10 23.02 21.60
CA ARG A 627 -3.06 23.89 22.79
C ARG A 627 -2.51 25.26 22.39
N LYS A 628 -3.32 26.32 22.57
CA LYS A 628 -2.88 27.69 22.40
C LYS A 628 -3.19 28.47 23.67
N ARG A 629 -2.17 29.08 24.35
CA ARG A 629 -2.30 29.86 25.55
C ARG A 629 -3.18 29.17 26.63
N ASP A 630 -2.85 27.93 26.96
CA ASP A 630 -3.56 27.08 27.93
C ASP A 630 -5.00 26.65 27.57
N ARG A 631 -5.47 26.95 26.36
CA ARG A 631 -6.77 26.49 25.88
C ARG A 631 -6.58 25.44 24.76
N LEU A 632 -7.45 24.44 24.74
CA LEU A 632 -7.55 23.49 23.64
C LEU A 632 -8.50 24.07 22.58
N ILE A 633 -8.02 24.24 21.39
CA ILE A 633 -8.80 24.74 20.26
C ILE A 633 -8.81 23.76 19.12
N VAL A 634 -9.92 23.71 18.39
CA VAL A 634 -10.04 22.90 17.15
C VAL A 634 -9.53 23.74 15.98
N GLU A 635 -8.51 23.25 15.32
CA GLU A 635 -8.00 23.83 14.07
C GLU A 635 -8.46 23.01 12.86
N ASN A 636 -9.03 23.68 11.87
CA ASN A 636 -9.31 23.04 10.57
C ASN A 636 -8.02 22.94 9.74
N ARG A 637 -7.82 21.82 9.07
CA ARG A 637 -6.72 21.57 8.16
C ARG A 637 -7.27 21.49 6.74
N ALA A 638 -6.80 22.36 5.86
CA ALA A 638 -7.17 22.32 4.44
C ALA A 638 -6.65 21.04 3.78
N ALA A 639 -7.30 20.57 2.71
CA ALA A 639 -6.84 19.41 1.93
C ALA A 639 -5.41 19.58 1.39
N SER A 640 -4.99 20.83 1.12
CA SER A 640 -3.62 21.18 0.69
C SER A 640 -2.60 21.26 1.84
N ALA A 641 -3.03 21.15 3.10
CA ALA A 641 -2.14 21.30 4.26
C ALA A 641 -0.97 20.30 4.21
N ASN A 642 -1.22 19.07 3.82
CA ASN A 642 -0.18 18.03 3.72
C ASN A 642 0.96 18.40 2.76
N LEU A 643 0.68 19.12 1.67
CA LEU A 643 1.71 19.61 0.75
C LEU A 643 2.55 20.71 1.39
N ALA A 644 1.88 21.66 2.07
CA ALA A 644 2.56 22.75 2.77
C ALA A 644 3.43 22.23 3.93
N GLU A 645 2.91 21.26 4.71
CA GLU A 645 3.64 20.63 5.81
C GLU A 645 4.87 19.86 5.30
N THR A 646 4.72 19.10 4.21
CA THR A 646 5.84 18.41 3.57
C THR A 646 6.90 19.40 3.08
N ALA A 647 6.48 20.49 2.42
CA ALA A 647 7.39 21.53 1.96
C ALA A 647 8.13 22.20 3.13
N ALA A 648 7.42 22.52 4.23
CA ALA A 648 8.03 23.11 5.42
C ALA A 648 9.10 22.19 6.05
N PHE A 649 8.87 20.88 6.07
CA PHE A 649 9.85 19.90 6.52
C PHE A 649 11.05 19.81 5.56
N MET A 650 10.82 19.73 4.25
CA MET A 650 11.88 19.65 3.24
C MET A 650 12.70 20.94 3.13
N ASP A 651 12.11 22.08 3.48
CA ASP A 651 12.79 23.40 3.54
C ASP A 651 13.48 23.70 4.88
N ASP A 652 13.53 22.74 5.81
CA ASP A 652 14.11 22.86 7.16
C ASP A 652 13.40 23.92 8.06
N ALA A 653 12.22 24.33 7.69
CA ALA A 653 11.38 25.20 8.53
C ALA A 653 10.75 24.42 9.70
N LYS A 654 10.52 23.11 9.51
CA LYS A 654 10.08 22.17 10.55
C LYS A 654 11.04 20.99 10.60
N ARG A 655 11.28 20.47 11.81
CA ARG A 655 12.29 19.41 12.03
C ARG A 655 11.72 18.07 12.41
N ILE A 656 10.42 18.00 12.69
CA ILE A 656 9.69 16.77 13.00
C ILE A 656 8.63 16.57 11.93
N LEU A 657 8.60 15.42 11.29
CA LEU A 657 7.54 15.03 10.36
C LEU A 657 6.82 13.81 10.91
N ILE A 658 5.50 13.89 11.01
CA ILE A 658 4.64 12.79 11.41
C ILE A 658 3.72 12.46 10.25
N PHE A 659 3.70 11.21 9.83
CA PHE A 659 2.80 10.76 8.76
C PHE A 659 2.06 9.49 9.15
N SER A 660 0.86 9.32 8.58
CA SER A 660 0.08 8.09 8.60
C SER A 660 0.10 7.45 7.22
N ASP A 661 -0.55 6.30 7.04
CA ASP A 661 -0.67 5.62 5.75
C ASP A 661 -1.11 6.56 4.61
N ALA A 662 -1.96 7.56 4.91
CA ALA A 662 -2.37 8.57 3.95
C ALA A 662 -1.22 9.48 3.45
N GLY A 663 -0.13 9.57 4.21
CA GLY A 663 1.09 10.33 3.87
C GLY A 663 2.27 9.45 3.47
N GLY A 664 2.18 8.13 3.70
CA GLY A 664 3.27 7.18 3.45
C GLY A 664 3.36 6.70 2.00
N THR A 665 2.24 6.73 1.27
CA THR A 665 2.20 6.21 -0.11
C THR A 665 2.53 7.32 -1.11
N GLY A 666 3.51 7.06 -1.99
CA GLY A 666 3.89 7.97 -3.09
C GLY A 666 4.62 9.23 -2.66
N ARG A 667 5.13 9.31 -1.43
CA ARG A 667 5.89 10.44 -0.92
C ARG A 667 7.24 10.01 -0.40
N SER A 668 8.22 10.92 -0.57
CA SER A 668 9.57 10.74 -0.09
C SER A 668 9.97 11.89 0.84
N TYR A 669 10.55 11.53 1.99
CA TYR A 669 10.97 12.47 3.02
C TYR A 669 12.48 12.38 3.31
N HIS A 670 13.23 11.71 2.44
CA HIS A 670 14.67 11.55 2.59
C HIS A 670 15.43 12.88 2.40
N ALA A 671 16.67 12.90 2.86
CA ALA A 671 17.56 14.06 2.70
C ALA A 671 18.10 14.14 1.27
N GLU A 672 17.23 14.49 0.32
CA GLU A 672 17.57 14.66 -1.08
C GLU A 672 18.62 15.80 -1.26
N LEU A 673 19.57 15.61 -2.18
CA LEU A 673 20.64 16.60 -2.41
C LEU A 673 20.12 17.97 -2.84
N SER A 674 18.94 18.03 -3.46
CA SER A 674 18.27 19.28 -3.87
C SER A 674 17.46 19.92 -2.73
N ALA A 675 17.14 19.20 -1.65
CA ALA A 675 16.39 19.71 -0.51
C ALA A 675 17.25 20.60 0.38
N ARG A 676 16.65 21.59 1.02
CA ARG A 676 17.33 22.43 2.02
C ARG A 676 17.58 21.67 3.31
N ASN A 677 16.62 20.86 3.72
CA ASN A 677 16.76 20.02 4.89
C ASN A 677 17.64 18.82 4.56
N ARG A 678 18.94 18.94 4.81
CA ARG A 678 19.96 17.90 4.65
C ARG A 678 20.33 17.19 5.95
N ARG A 679 19.53 17.38 7.00
CA ARG A 679 19.75 16.73 8.29
C ARG A 679 19.60 15.22 8.14
N LEU A 680 20.37 14.48 8.98
CA LEU A 680 20.13 13.05 9.12
C LEU A 680 18.67 12.82 9.52
N ARG A 681 18.03 11.84 8.90
CA ARG A 681 16.67 11.40 9.25
C ARG A 681 16.76 10.27 10.28
N VAL A 682 16.03 10.42 11.38
CA VAL A 682 15.89 9.43 12.44
C VAL A 682 14.44 9.04 12.59
#